data_cc8645e161350c96eb85afc11f3b1851
#
_entry.id   cc8645e161350c96eb85afc11f3b1851
#
_cell.length_a   1.000
_cell.length_b   1.000
_cell.length_c   1.000
_cell.angle_alpha   90.00
_cell.angle_beta   90.00
_cell.angle_gamma   90.00
#
_symmetry.space_group_name_H-M   'P 1'
#
loop_
_entity.id
_entity.type
_entity.pdbx_description
1 polymer ?
#
loop_
_entity_poly.entity_id
_entity_poly.type
_entity_poly.pdbx_seq_one_letter_code
_entity_poly.pdbx_strand_id
1 'polypeptide(L)'
;MRLSFLSVAIRASLAVGISHIFTSQVLADVATNSEDAPETTLDTLVIRSDAYRTTATKTALDPEKTPMSYSRIEQETLQQRQADSVASALRYEPGVSSESRGTVGIFDEYTLRGFKNYSNFYDGMRLPYDGTWNLMPQVDAYATEAVEVLKGPASSLYGYNEPGGMVNQIAKTPKNTPENEIRLRAGTNNLKEIAIDSTGPINDTTNYRMVALAREKDGQMQTTEEKRVLLNPSIEYKPSNNISVLANLYYQDDPHQVPSTPLPSVGTVYKASYGKLDADAYAGDKWNDFSKKVFMPSETINWKINDLLTFKHTLRYTDADAQQKNTYHQGFSEGSDSKLIRTAYTTDEKMTNWATDNQLAYNLITDNTSHNLLLGVDYQKTDSTAKYADAMYNGIPIIDLSDPDYDLFSKTALSLTGYQQTDDIEQSQFGVYLQDEMQWNKLTVVAGLRHDDYKSTTKTTATGSDTKTTVNEANQTSGRLSALYQLDNRFAPYVSYAQSFQPVLGVNYITGEAFKPTTANQVEVGIKYSSADKATKATLSAYDITRKNDKVTAIDWTKQTQTGETTSKGFEISADHRFNDWLNVGVGYGYVDAEITKDEFHPEYVGKMPQQVAKHKASLWAGITPNNKTILNLGVRYQSGMQINQANSDTLPSVTLVDVSGSYQISPTLTAGLNVSNLFDKTYVGSCYDRNNCWMGAERQASVSLTAKF
;
A
#
# COMPACT_ATOMS: atom_id res chain seq x y z
N MET A 1 18.98 19.27 -26.10
CA MET A 1 18.51 20.48 -25.42
C MET A 1 17.01 20.61 -25.68
N ARG A 2 16.19 19.85 -24.95
CA ARG A 2 14.73 20.01 -24.87
C ARG A 2 14.37 20.11 -23.40
N LEU A 3 14.39 21.32 -22.86
CA LEU A 3 13.70 21.62 -21.60
C LEU A 3 12.21 21.47 -21.88
N SER A 4 11.56 20.52 -21.22
CA SER A 4 10.13 20.30 -21.39
C SER A 4 9.36 21.56 -20.95
N PHE A 5 8.30 21.92 -21.65
CA PHE A 5 7.41 23.04 -21.32
C PHE A 5 6.91 23.00 -19.86
N LEU A 6 6.92 21.82 -19.24
CA LEU A 6 6.52 21.62 -17.85
C LEU A 6 7.51 22.24 -16.84
N SER A 7 8.81 22.20 -17.12
CA SER A 7 9.84 22.79 -16.25
C SER A 7 9.80 24.32 -16.25
N VAL A 8 9.31 24.92 -17.33
CA VAL A 8 9.10 26.37 -17.45
C VAL A 8 7.81 26.79 -16.73
N ALA A 9 6.74 25.99 -16.81
CA ALA A 9 5.48 26.25 -16.12
C ALA A 9 5.62 26.17 -14.60
N ILE A 10 6.38 25.20 -14.08
CA ILE A 10 6.63 25.07 -12.65
C ILE A 10 7.47 26.23 -12.10
N ARG A 11 8.47 26.70 -12.86
CA ARG A 11 9.27 27.87 -12.46
C ARG A 11 8.47 29.18 -12.50
N ALA A 12 7.56 29.32 -13.45
CA ALA A 12 6.68 30.49 -13.53
C ALA A 12 5.59 30.47 -12.44
N SER A 13 5.01 29.32 -12.12
CA SER A 13 3.99 29.17 -11.07
C SER A 13 4.56 29.40 -9.67
N LEU A 14 5.78 28.93 -9.39
CA LEU A 14 6.46 29.19 -8.12
C LEU A 14 6.82 30.67 -7.94
N ALA A 15 7.26 31.36 -9.00
CA ALA A 15 7.60 32.77 -8.95
C ALA A 15 6.37 33.68 -8.74
N VAL A 16 5.21 33.33 -9.33
CA VAL A 16 3.96 34.09 -9.17
C VAL A 16 3.31 33.81 -7.80
N GLY A 17 3.38 32.57 -7.30
CA GLY A 17 2.90 32.23 -5.96
C GLY A 17 3.65 32.94 -4.83
N ILE A 18 4.97 33.01 -4.93
CA ILE A 18 5.83 33.64 -3.92
C ILE A 18 5.69 35.17 -3.91
N SER A 19 5.46 35.80 -5.07
CA SER A 19 5.32 37.27 -5.14
C SER A 19 3.99 37.79 -4.57
N HIS A 20 2.94 36.95 -4.49
CA HIS A 20 1.65 37.36 -3.87
C HIS A 20 1.60 37.08 -2.35
N ILE A 21 2.45 36.21 -1.83
CA ILE A 21 2.51 35.89 -0.39
C ILE A 21 3.20 37.04 0.41
N PHE A 22 4.07 37.84 -0.22
CA PHE A 22 4.80 38.89 0.46
C PHE A 22 4.11 40.29 0.49
N THR A 23 2.95 40.45 -0.16
CA THR A 23 2.30 41.77 -0.27
C THR A 23 1.04 41.95 0.57
N SER A 24 0.62 40.99 1.40
CA SER A 24 -0.60 41.09 2.22
C SER A 24 -0.37 41.22 3.74
N GLN A 25 0.82 41.57 4.17
CA GLN A 25 1.07 41.90 5.59
C GLN A 25 1.44 43.38 5.78
N VAL A 26 0.49 44.24 5.72
CA VAL A 26 0.52 45.50 6.49
C VAL A 26 -0.94 45.96 6.76
N LEU A 27 -1.24 46.18 8.02
CA LEU A 27 -2.44 46.77 8.63
C LEU A 27 -3.48 45.76 9.21
N ALA A 28 -3.25 45.36 10.43
CA ALA A 28 -4.31 45.24 11.42
C ALA A 28 -3.77 45.72 12.77
N ASP A 29 -4.34 46.81 13.21
CA ASP A 29 -4.02 47.53 14.42
C ASP A 29 -4.39 46.77 15.70
N VAL A 30 -3.59 47.04 16.72
CA VAL A 30 -3.69 46.60 18.10
C VAL A 30 -5.04 47.00 18.72
N ALA A 31 -5.75 45.99 19.23
CA ALA A 31 -6.70 46.18 20.33
C ALA A 31 -6.41 45.13 21.40
N THR A 32 -5.78 45.57 22.45
CA THR A 32 -5.63 44.90 23.75
C THR A 32 -6.98 44.62 24.38
N ASN A 33 -7.27 43.36 24.69
CA ASN A 33 -7.94 43.01 25.94
C ASN A 33 -7.60 41.57 26.33
N SER A 34 -7.07 41.43 27.51
CA SER A 34 -6.83 40.21 28.26
C SER A 34 -8.12 39.49 28.55
N GLU A 35 -8.11 38.16 28.34
CA GLU A 35 -8.54 37.16 29.29
C GLU A 35 -8.82 35.84 28.53
N ASP A 36 -8.29 34.73 29.09
CA ASP A 36 -8.56 33.35 28.78
C ASP A 36 -8.07 32.82 27.40
N ALA A 37 -6.82 32.37 27.39
CA ALA A 37 -6.35 31.39 26.40
C ALA A 37 -7.12 30.08 26.63
N PRO A 38 -7.83 29.55 25.64
CA PRO A 38 -8.35 28.20 25.76
C PRO A 38 -7.16 27.20 25.80
N GLU A 39 -7.10 26.41 26.86
CA GLU A 39 -6.27 25.22 26.93
C GLU A 39 -6.52 24.40 25.65
N THR A 40 -5.50 24.31 24.81
CA THR A 40 -5.48 23.37 23.71
C THR A 40 -5.26 21.98 24.29
N THR A 41 -6.32 21.39 24.80
CA THR A 41 -6.38 19.96 25.03
C THR A 41 -6.22 19.26 23.68
N LEU A 42 -5.25 18.36 23.58
CA LEU A 42 -5.12 17.34 22.54
C LEU A 42 -6.33 16.38 22.62
N ASP A 43 -7.50 16.90 22.38
CA ASP A 43 -8.75 16.17 22.27
C ASP A 43 -9.40 16.54 20.95
N THR A 44 -8.88 15.94 19.89
CA THR A 44 -9.66 15.97 18.67
C THR A 44 -9.57 14.63 17.98
N LEU A 45 -10.24 13.65 18.57
CA LEU A 45 -11.01 12.75 17.75
C LEU A 45 -12.10 13.65 17.13
N VAL A 46 -11.79 14.28 16.01
CA VAL A 46 -12.80 15.02 15.25
C VAL A 46 -13.73 13.96 14.69
N ILE A 47 -14.81 13.70 15.44
CA ILE A 47 -16.00 13.05 14.90
C ILE A 47 -16.52 14.04 13.85
N ARG A 48 -16.10 13.87 12.61
CA ARG A 48 -16.76 14.50 11.47
C ARG A 48 -18.12 13.84 11.33
N SER A 49 -19.13 14.46 11.94
CA SER A 49 -20.52 13.99 11.96
C SER A 49 -21.21 13.99 10.59
N ASP A 50 -20.57 14.49 9.52
CA ASP A 50 -21.29 14.85 8.29
C ASP A 50 -20.79 14.19 7.01
N ALA A 51 -19.87 13.25 7.04
CA ALA A 51 -19.54 12.54 5.82
C ALA A 51 -19.79 11.06 6.03
N TYR A 52 -20.63 10.50 5.19
CA TYR A 52 -20.60 9.10 4.85
C TYR A 52 -19.14 8.71 4.62
N ARG A 53 -18.53 8.09 5.64
CA ARG A 53 -17.08 7.90 5.66
C ARG A 53 -16.68 7.01 4.51
N THR A 54 -15.75 7.48 3.68
CA THR A 54 -15.03 6.66 2.73
C THR A 54 -14.05 5.78 3.51
N THR A 55 -14.56 4.84 4.30
CA THR A 55 -13.74 3.91 5.08
C THR A 55 -13.64 2.59 4.35
N ALA A 56 -12.55 1.86 4.59
CA ALA A 56 -12.40 0.51 4.06
C ALA A 56 -13.52 -0.46 4.48
N THR A 57 -14.31 -0.11 5.48
CA THR A 57 -15.45 -0.91 5.94
C THR A 57 -16.76 -0.59 5.23
N LYS A 58 -16.83 0.53 4.50
CA LYS A 58 -18.09 1.10 3.93
C LYS A 58 -19.21 1.18 4.98
N THR A 59 -18.86 1.43 6.25
CA THR A 59 -19.79 1.60 7.36
C THR A 59 -19.69 2.99 7.96
N ALA A 60 -20.74 3.43 8.65
CA ALA A 60 -20.72 4.65 9.46
C ALA A 60 -20.18 4.41 10.89
N LEU A 61 -19.85 3.17 11.24
CA LEU A 61 -19.39 2.80 12.58
C LEU A 61 -17.99 3.33 12.91
N ASP A 62 -17.80 3.69 14.16
CA ASP A 62 -16.47 3.89 14.71
C ASP A 62 -15.67 2.58 14.67
N PRO A 63 -14.32 2.63 14.51
CA PRO A 63 -13.48 1.43 14.53
C PRO A 63 -13.71 0.54 15.76
N GLU A 64 -14.02 1.15 16.92
CA GLU A 64 -14.28 0.45 18.18
C GLU A 64 -15.59 -0.35 18.18
N LYS A 65 -16.56 0.07 17.34
CA LYS A 65 -17.87 -0.59 17.18
C LYS A 65 -17.98 -1.46 15.93
N THR A 66 -16.93 -1.50 15.13
CA THR A 66 -16.89 -2.28 13.88
C THR A 66 -16.53 -3.74 14.20
N PRO A 67 -17.37 -4.74 13.85
CA PRO A 67 -17.17 -6.15 14.21
C PRO A 67 -16.15 -6.86 13.31
N MET A 68 -14.95 -6.32 13.20
CA MET A 68 -13.83 -6.86 12.42
C MET A 68 -12.50 -6.21 12.82
N SER A 69 -11.39 -6.86 12.45
CA SER A 69 -10.05 -6.27 12.56
C SER A 69 -9.86 -5.17 11.52
N TYR A 70 -9.69 -3.96 11.99
CA TYR A 70 -9.51 -2.76 11.20
C TYR A 70 -8.58 -1.80 11.94
N SER A 71 -7.63 -1.22 11.22
CA SER A 71 -6.75 -0.17 11.75
C SER A 71 -6.69 1.02 10.79
N ARG A 72 -6.44 2.20 11.34
CA ARG A 72 -6.27 3.44 10.60
C ARG A 72 -5.03 4.17 11.10
N ILE A 73 -4.13 4.47 10.20
CA ILE A 73 -2.88 5.19 10.45
C ILE A 73 -3.08 6.62 9.97
N GLU A 74 -3.19 7.54 10.89
CA GLU A 74 -3.47 8.95 10.61
C GLU A 74 -2.25 9.67 10.04
N GLN A 75 -2.48 10.80 9.36
CA GLN A 75 -1.45 11.62 8.72
C GLN A 75 -0.33 12.02 9.69
N GLU A 76 -0.65 12.36 10.93
CA GLU A 76 0.34 12.72 11.94
C GLU A 76 1.33 11.57 12.18
N THR A 77 0.83 10.33 12.31
CA THR A 77 1.67 9.13 12.45
C THR A 77 2.51 8.88 11.19
N LEU A 78 1.93 9.07 10.00
CA LEU A 78 2.67 8.97 8.73
C LEU A 78 3.82 9.97 8.68
N GLN A 79 3.59 11.20 9.10
CA GLN A 79 4.61 12.26 9.16
C GLN A 79 5.69 11.95 10.22
N GLN A 80 5.29 11.55 11.44
CA GLN A 80 6.23 11.21 12.52
C GLN A 80 7.14 10.03 12.14
N ARG A 81 6.62 9.05 11.40
CA ARG A 81 7.36 7.88 10.89
C ARG A 81 8.06 8.15 9.56
N GLN A 82 7.84 9.32 8.95
CA GLN A 82 8.27 9.69 7.59
C GLN A 82 8.00 8.58 6.58
N ALA A 83 6.76 8.11 6.58
CA ALA A 83 6.31 7.12 5.62
C ALA A 83 6.24 7.74 4.22
N ASP A 84 7.03 7.24 3.28
CA ASP A 84 7.04 7.69 1.88
C ASP A 84 6.21 6.77 0.96
N SER A 85 5.81 5.59 1.46
CA SER A 85 5.06 4.57 0.72
C SER A 85 4.06 3.85 1.65
N VAL A 86 3.13 3.11 1.06
CA VAL A 86 2.24 2.19 1.80
C VAL A 86 3.07 1.18 2.61
N ALA A 87 4.11 0.59 2.01
CA ALA A 87 4.95 -0.38 2.69
C ALA A 87 5.58 0.18 3.98
N SER A 88 6.09 1.43 3.92
CA SER A 88 6.66 2.09 5.11
C SER A 88 5.60 2.51 6.13
N ALA A 89 4.39 2.87 5.70
CA ALA A 89 3.27 3.15 6.60
C ALA A 89 2.87 1.92 7.45
N LEU A 90 2.97 0.72 6.86
CA LEU A 90 2.55 -0.54 7.47
C LEU A 90 3.59 -1.19 8.41
N ARG A 91 4.75 -0.59 8.60
CA ARG A 91 5.89 -1.17 9.36
C ARG A 91 5.52 -1.68 10.75
N TYR A 92 4.59 -1.03 11.44
CA TYR A 92 4.21 -1.30 12.82
C TYR A 92 2.88 -2.07 12.94
N GLU A 93 2.22 -2.38 11.81
CA GLU A 93 0.94 -3.09 11.82
C GLU A 93 1.10 -4.57 12.19
N PRO A 94 0.35 -5.08 13.20
CA PRO A 94 0.35 -6.51 13.53
C PRO A 94 -0.18 -7.36 12.37
N GLY A 95 0.42 -8.54 12.15
CA GLY A 95 0.01 -9.47 11.10
C GLY A 95 0.34 -9.03 9.67
N VAL A 96 1.07 -7.89 9.50
CA VAL A 96 1.47 -7.36 8.20
C VAL A 96 2.98 -7.41 8.05
N SER A 97 3.50 -8.09 7.03
CA SER A 97 4.89 -8.01 6.60
C SER A 97 4.97 -7.11 5.38
N SER A 98 5.60 -5.95 5.53
CA SER A 98 5.87 -4.97 4.48
C SER A 98 7.37 -4.88 4.20
N GLU A 99 7.76 -4.17 3.14
CA GLU A 99 9.17 -3.97 2.78
C GLU A 99 9.94 -5.28 2.52
N SER A 100 9.26 -6.30 2.00
CA SER A 100 9.87 -7.60 1.68
C SER A 100 10.99 -7.50 0.65
N ARG A 101 10.96 -6.49 -0.21
CA ARG A 101 12.00 -6.21 -1.22
C ARG A 101 12.94 -5.05 -0.81
N GLY A 102 13.04 -4.76 0.49
CA GLY A 102 13.89 -3.71 1.02
C GLY A 102 13.49 -2.32 0.53
N THR A 103 14.39 -1.65 -0.19
CA THR A 103 14.17 -0.30 -0.74
C THR A 103 13.60 -0.28 -2.17
N VAL A 104 13.31 -1.44 -2.77
CA VAL A 104 12.66 -1.51 -4.08
C VAL A 104 11.22 -1.02 -3.97
N GLY A 105 10.95 0.17 -4.49
CA GLY A 105 9.69 0.89 -4.34
C GLY A 105 8.75 0.83 -5.56
N ILE A 106 9.05 0.01 -6.58
CA ILE A 106 8.22 -0.06 -7.80
C ILE A 106 6.87 -0.74 -7.59
N PHE A 107 6.70 -1.48 -6.47
CA PHE A 107 5.47 -2.15 -6.08
C PHE A 107 5.03 -1.75 -4.68
N ASP A 108 3.72 -1.68 -4.44
CA ASP A 108 3.13 -1.76 -3.11
C ASP A 108 2.69 -3.20 -2.84
N GLU A 109 3.66 -4.05 -2.46
CA GLU A 109 3.47 -5.45 -2.11
C GLU A 109 3.66 -5.64 -0.61
N TYR A 110 2.76 -6.37 0.02
CA TYR A 110 2.84 -6.73 1.44
C TYR A 110 2.14 -8.06 1.68
N THR A 111 2.48 -8.72 2.80
CA THR A 111 1.83 -9.95 3.23
C THR A 111 0.93 -9.66 4.42
N LEU A 112 -0.34 -10.00 4.30
CA LEU A 112 -1.36 -9.89 5.35
C LEU A 112 -1.80 -11.28 5.76
N ARG A 113 -1.72 -11.61 7.07
CA ARG A 113 -2.17 -12.91 7.61
C ARG A 113 -1.66 -14.13 6.83
N GLY A 114 -0.42 -14.05 6.32
CA GLY A 114 0.21 -15.13 5.54
C GLY A 114 -0.10 -15.13 4.04
N PHE A 115 -0.93 -14.22 3.53
CA PHE A 115 -1.24 -14.10 2.11
C PHE A 115 -0.61 -12.85 1.51
N LYS A 116 0.09 -13.04 0.39
CA LYS A 116 0.65 -11.95 -0.39
C LYS A 116 -0.48 -11.11 -0.99
N ASN A 117 -0.31 -9.80 -0.99
CA ASN A 117 -1.32 -8.85 -1.41
C ASN A 117 -0.74 -7.82 -2.40
N TYR A 118 -1.46 -7.62 -3.51
CA TYR A 118 -1.21 -6.60 -4.53
C TYR A 118 -2.40 -5.65 -4.70
N SER A 119 -3.48 -5.86 -3.96
CA SER A 119 -4.70 -5.06 -4.05
C SER A 119 -4.59 -3.82 -3.19
N ASN A 120 -4.24 -2.71 -3.82
CA ASN A 120 -4.20 -1.40 -3.21
C ASN A 120 -5.42 -0.58 -3.63
N PHE A 121 -5.91 0.24 -2.70
CA PHE A 121 -7.08 1.09 -2.91
C PHE A 121 -6.73 2.55 -2.61
N TYR A 122 -7.39 3.44 -3.32
CA TYR A 122 -7.34 4.87 -3.10
C TYR A 122 -8.75 5.45 -3.09
N ASP A 123 -9.13 6.11 -1.99
CA ASP A 123 -10.50 6.59 -1.72
C ASP A 123 -11.58 5.53 -1.92
N GLY A 124 -11.30 4.29 -1.48
CA GLY A 124 -12.24 3.17 -1.54
C GLY A 124 -12.41 2.55 -2.93
N MET A 125 -11.67 2.99 -3.93
CA MET A 125 -11.64 2.38 -5.26
C MET A 125 -10.30 1.67 -5.49
N ARG A 126 -10.36 0.47 -6.08
CA ARG A 126 -9.16 -0.31 -6.41
C ARG A 126 -8.28 0.46 -7.39
N LEU A 127 -6.97 0.47 -7.15
CA LEU A 127 -5.98 0.85 -8.14
C LEU A 127 -5.85 -0.30 -9.16
N PRO A 128 -5.84 0.00 -10.48
CA PRO A 128 -5.80 -1.05 -11.49
C PRO A 128 -4.46 -1.79 -11.49
N TYR A 129 -4.54 -3.10 -11.70
CA TYR A 129 -3.37 -3.97 -11.90
C TYR A 129 -3.80 -5.20 -12.70
N ASP A 130 -3.17 -5.46 -13.83
CA ASP A 130 -3.55 -6.58 -14.70
C ASP A 130 -2.89 -7.92 -14.33
N GLY A 131 -1.92 -7.90 -13.41
CA GLY A 131 -1.24 -9.09 -12.92
C GLY A 131 -0.13 -9.63 -13.83
N THR A 132 0.22 -8.94 -14.91
CA THR A 132 1.16 -9.45 -15.92
C THR A 132 2.59 -9.02 -15.63
N TRP A 133 2.83 -7.70 -15.54
CA TRP A 133 4.15 -7.12 -15.32
C TRP A 133 4.18 -6.15 -14.14
N ASN A 134 4.92 -5.05 -14.25
CA ASN A 134 5.28 -4.19 -13.13
C ASN A 134 4.50 -2.87 -13.05
N LEU A 135 3.61 -2.62 -14.03
CA LEU A 135 2.79 -1.41 -14.01
C LEU A 135 1.69 -1.51 -12.95
N MET A 136 2.00 -1.00 -11.79
CA MET A 136 1.08 -0.86 -10.66
C MET A 136 1.06 0.61 -10.24
N PRO A 137 -0.05 1.34 -10.47
CA PRO A 137 -0.21 2.68 -9.93
C PRO A 137 -0.07 2.69 -8.42
N GLN A 138 0.67 3.67 -7.90
CA GLN A 138 0.93 3.88 -6.47
C GLN A 138 0.60 5.31 -6.11
N VAL A 139 0.24 5.56 -4.86
CA VAL A 139 -0.02 6.89 -4.33
C VAL A 139 1.00 7.21 -3.24
N ASP A 140 1.68 8.35 -3.39
CA ASP A 140 2.66 8.82 -2.40
C ASP A 140 1.99 9.12 -1.06
N ALA A 141 2.61 8.72 0.04
CA ALA A 141 2.08 8.94 1.38
C ALA A 141 1.92 10.43 1.73
N TYR A 142 2.66 11.34 1.07
CA TYR A 142 2.47 12.78 1.29
C TYR A 142 1.13 13.31 0.78
N ALA A 143 0.54 12.68 -0.26
CA ALA A 143 -0.82 13.00 -0.74
C ALA A 143 -1.93 12.30 0.06
N THR A 144 -1.58 11.56 1.11
CA THR A 144 -2.47 10.69 1.88
C THR A 144 -2.80 11.30 3.24
N GLU A 145 -4.09 11.38 3.59
CA GLU A 145 -4.59 11.82 4.90
C GLU A 145 -4.52 10.68 5.92
N ALA A 146 -4.81 9.45 5.50
CA ALA A 146 -4.74 8.27 6.33
C ALA A 146 -4.52 7.00 5.48
N VAL A 147 -3.94 5.97 6.09
CA VAL A 147 -3.89 4.61 5.54
C VAL A 147 -4.74 3.70 6.40
N GLU A 148 -5.68 3.02 5.76
CA GLU A 148 -6.59 2.08 6.41
C GLU A 148 -6.22 0.65 6.05
N VAL A 149 -6.21 -0.23 7.03
CA VAL A 149 -5.95 -1.66 6.86
C VAL A 149 -7.17 -2.45 7.31
N LEU A 150 -7.86 -3.06 6.37
CA LEU A 150 -8.93 -4.01 6.64
C LEU A 150 -8.34 -5.42 6.54
N LYS A 151 -8.38 -6.17 7.63
CA LYS A 151 -7.77 -7.49 7.72
C LYS A 151 -8.81 -8.60 7.48
N GLY A 152 -8.42 -9.59 6.69
CA GLY A 152 -9.30 -10.66 6.22
C GLY A 152 -10.11 -10.34 4.96
N PRO A 153 -10.90 -11.30 4.46
CA PRO A 153 -11.62 -11.21 3.19
C PRO A 153 -12.53 -9.99 3.08
N ALA A 154 -12.45 -9.26 1.95
CA ALA A 154 -13.20 -8.03 1.73
C ALA A 154 -14.06 -8.04 0.45
N SER A 155 -14.22 -9.20 -0.21
CA SER A 155 -14.91 -9.27 -1.51
C SER A 155 -16.38 -8.88 -1.46
N SER A 156 -17.04 -9.06 -0.32
CA SER A 156 -18.44 -8.62 -0.14
C SER A 156 -18.65 -7.10 -0.27
N LEU A 157 -17.57 -6.31 -0.30
CA LEU A 157 -17.62 -4.84 -0.45
C LEU A 157 -16.91 -4.34 -1.70
N TYR A 158 -15.85 -5.04 -2.15
CA TYR A 158 -14.89 -4.52 -3.12
C TYR A 158 -14.67 -5.42 -4.33
N GLY A 159 -15.43 -6.55 -4.43
CA GLY A 159 -15.23 -7.54 -5.47
C GLY A 159 -13.97 -8.37 -5.24
N TYR A 160 -13.30 -8.83 -6.31
CA TYR A 160 -12.16 -9.72 -6.15
C TYR A 160 -11.06 -9.10 -5.26
N ASN A 161 -10.56 -9.88 -4.31
CA ASN A 161 -9.57 -9.43 -3.33
C ASN A 161 -8.80 -10.62 -2.74
N GLU A 162 -7.57 -10.36 -2.28
CA GLU A 162 -6.77 -11.34 -1.57
C GLU A 162 -7.36 -11.67 -0.19
N PRO A 163 -7.16 -12.93 0.28
CA PRO A 163 -7.77 -13.40 1.54
C PRO A 163 -7.27 -12.68 2.78
N GLY A 164 -6.04 -12.18 2.76
CA GLY A 164 -5.43 -11.52 3.92
C GLY A 164 -6.04 -10.19 4.28
N GLY A 165 -6.63 -9.48 3.31
CA GLY A 165 -7.23 -8.17 3.51
C GLY A 165 -6.91 -7.16 2.42
N MET A 166 -7.06 -5.87 2.73
CA MET A 166 -6.79 -4.78 1.81
C MET A 166 -6.22 -3.56 2.54
N VAL A 167 -5.52 -2.72 1.78
CA VAL A 167 -5.05 -1.41 2.23
C VAL A 167 -5.70 -0.33 1.38
N ASN A 168 -6.26 0.68 2.04
CA ASN A 168 -6.92 1.81 1.42
C ASN A 168 -6.23 3.10 1.86
N GLN A 169 -5.76 3.89 0.90
CA GLN A 169 -5.24 5.23 1.16
C GLN A 169 -6.38 6.23 1.00
N ILE A 170 -6.50 7.13 1.95
CA ILE A 170 -7.47 8.22 1.93
C ILE A 170 -6.78 9.48 1.45
N ALA A 171 -7.29 10.10 0.39
CA ALA A 171 -6.74 11.33 -0.15
C ALA A 171 -6.85 12.51 0.83
N LYS A 172 -5.91 13.40 0.76
CA LYS A 172 -6.05 14.74 1.34
C LYS A 172 -7.10 15.53 0.58
N THR A 173 -8.13 16.01 1.27
CA THR A 173 -9.25 16.76 0.70
C THR A 173 -9.23 18.22 1.13
N PRO A 174 -9.90 19.15 0.38
CA PRO A 174 -10.04 20.55 0.77
C PRO A 174 -10.64 20.75 2.16
N LYS A 175 -10.13 21.73 2.88
CA LYS A 175 -10.63 22.16 4.20
C LYS A 175 -11.28 23.53 4.11
N ASN A 176 -12.21 23.81 5.01
CA ASN A 176 -12.84 25.13 5.13
C ASN A 176 -12.04 26.15 5.96
N THR A 177 -10.93 25.69 6.56
CA THR A 177 -9.97 26.52 7.30
C THR A 177 -8.67 26.62 6.52
N PRO A 178 -8.06 27.81 6.38
CA PRO A 178 -6.76 27.94 5.72
C PRO A 178 -5.69 27.18 6.51
N GLU A 179 -4.97 26.31 5.82
CA GLU A 179 -3.78 25.63 6.34
C GLU A 179 -2.75 25.56 5.21
N ASN A 180 -1.56 26.10 5.46
CA ASN A 180 -0.48 26.09 4.49
C ASN A 180 0.77 25.48 5.11
N GLU A 181 1.41 24.60 4.38
CA GLU A 181 2.65 23.94 4.79
C GLU A 181 3.65 23.94 3.64
N ILE A 182 4.89 24.30 3.93
CA ILE A 182 6.04 24.04 3.06
C ILE A 182 7.03 23.20 3.87
N ARG A 183 7.43 22.07 3.33
CA ARG A 183 8.41 21.17 3.93
C ARG A 183 9.65 21.03 3.04
N LEU A 184 10.83 21.21 3.64
CA LEU A 184 12.11 20.85 3.07
C LEU A 184 12.67 19.64 3.81
N ARG A 185 13.24 18.68 3.09
CA ARG A 185 13.85 17.49 3.68
C ARG A 185 15.17 17.16 2.98
N ALA A 186 16.18 16.78 3.78
CA ALA A 186 17.46 16.27 3.29
C ALA A 186 17.90 15.07 4.14
N GLY A 187 18.69 14.16 3.58
CA GLY A 187 19.07 12.97 4.32
C GLY A 187 20.14 12.11 3.64
N THR A 188 20.27 10.89 4.15
CA THR A 188 21.16 9.87 3.57
C THR A 188 20.77 9.59 2.11
N ASN A 189 21.67 9.01 1.35
CA ASN A 189 21.51 8.73 -0.07
C ASN A 189 21.20 10.01 -0.87
N ASN A 190 21.86 11.12 -0.57
CA ASN A 190 21.64 12.43 -1.21
C ASN A 190 20.18 12.88 -1.28
N LEU A 191 19.32 12.42 -0.35
CA LEU A 191 17.92 12.79 -0.30
C LEU A 191 17.73 14.30 -0.29
N LYS A 192 16.94 14.81 -1.20
CA LYS A 192 16.45 16.20 -1.27
C LYS A 192 14.98 16.18 -1.63
N GLU A 193 14.19 16.89 -0.86
CA GLU A 193 12.76 17.01 -1.08
C GLU A 193 12.27 18.41 -0.77
N ILE A 194 11.37 18.89 -1.60
CA ILE A 194 10.48 20.00 -1.33
C ILE A 194 9.05 19.54 -1.48
N ALA A 195 8.21 19.86 -0.52
CA ALA A 195 6.79 19.52 -0.54
C ALA A 195 5.95 20.71 -0.07
N ILE A 196 4.74 20.83 -0.65
CA ILE A 196 3.78 21.91 -0.39
C ILE A 196 2.41 21.27 -0.16
N ASP A 197 1.70 21.73 0.87
CA ASP A 197 0.31 21.39 1.13
C ASP A 197 -0.42 22.69 1.51
N SER A 198 -1.33 23.13 0.67
CA SER A 198 -2.08 24.38 0.85
C SER A 198 -3.56 24.11 0.67
N THR A 199 -4.37 24.50 1.64
CA THR A 199 -5.81 24.33 1.61
C THR A 199 -6.53 25.50 2.26
N GLY A 200 -7.77 25.75 1.84
CA GLY A 200 -8.62 26.78 2.42
C GLY A 200 -9.83 27.09 1.55
N PRO A 201 -10.69 28.01 2.01
CA PRO A 201 -11.83 28.49 1.25
C PRO A 201 -11.37 29.43 0.10
N ILE A 202 -11.96 29.24 -1.08
CA ILE A 202 -11.94 30.23 -2.18
C ILE A 202 -13.07 31.24 -1.97
N ASN A 203 -14.23 30.74 -1.54
CA ASN A 203 -15.41 31.50 -1.16
C ASN A 203 -16.32 30.63 -0.26
N ASP A 204 -17.51 31.14 0.10
CA ASP A 204 -18.43 30.47 1.03
C ASP A 204 -18.89 29.08 0.60
N THR A 205 -18.78 28.73 -0.69
CA THR A 205 -19.26 27.47 -1.24
C THR A 205 -18.13 26.62 -1.82
N THR A 206 -16.89 27.12 -1.88
CA THR A 206 -15.81 26.45 -2.62
C THR A 206 -14.53 26.45 -1.81
N ASN A 207 -13.98 25.27 -1.60
CA ASN A 207 -12.68 25.06 -0.96
C ASN A 207 -11.69 24.47 -1.97
N TYR A 208 -10.41 24.72 -1.76
CA TYR A 208 -9.33 24.11 -2.55
C TYR A 208 -8.33 23.38 -1.67
N ARG A 209 -7.62 22.45 -2.25
CA ARG A 209 -6.34 21.93 -1.72
C ARG A 209 -5.36 21.71 -2.85
N MET A 210 -4.10 22.03 -2.62
CA MET A 210 -2.99 21.78 -3.53
C MET A 210 -1.89 21.07 -2.77
N VAL A 211 -1.63 19.82 -3.13
CA VAL A 211 -0.49 19.04 -2.65
C VAL A 211 0.50 18.90 -3.78
N ALA A 212 1.76 19.20 -3.54
CA ALA A 212 2.84 19.06 -4.50
C ALA A 212 4.12 18.59 -3.81
N LEU A 213 4.93 17.79 -4.52
CA LEU A 213 6.19 17.28 -4.01
C LEU A 213 7.18 17.10 -5.17
N ALA A 214 8.44 17.44 -4.92
CA ALA A 214 9.57 17.03 -5.74
C ALA A 214 10.61 16.39 -4.83
N ARG A 215 11.01 15.16 -5.15
CA ARG A 215 11.98 14.35 -4.38
C ARG A 215 13.00 13.76 -5.31
N GLU A 216 14.26 13.80 -4.91
CA GLU A 216 15.34 13.04 -5.53
C GLU A 216 16.22 12.40 -4.44
N LYS A 217 16.72 11.19 -4.69
CA LYS A 217 17.71 10.51 -3.87
C LYS A 217 18.45 9.45 -4.68
N ASP A 218 19.62 9.07 -4.23
CA ASP A 218 20.29 7.87 -4.72
C ASP A 218 19.54 6.64 -4.19
N GLY A 219 19.45 5.56 -4.96
CA GLY A 219 19.01 4.26 -4.46
C GLY A 219 20.01 3.65 -3.49
N GLN A 220 19.55 2.69 -2.67
CA GLN A 220 20.48 1.95 -1.81
C GLN A 220 21.44 1.08 -2.64
N MET A 221 20.91 0.42 -3.69
CA MET A 221 21.75 -0.38 -4.58
C MET A 221 22.64 0.50 -5.45
N GLN A 222 23.89 0.07 -5.60
CA GLN A 222 24.92 0.76 -6.39
C GLN A 222 24.37 1.19 -7.77
N THR A 223 24.70 2.41 -8.19
CA THR A 223 24.35 3.00 -9.51
C THR A 223 22.86 3.25 -9.76
N THR A 224 21.99 3.12 -8.76
CA THR A 224 20.54 3.38 -8.89
C THR A 224 20.15 4.76 -8.34
N GLU A 225 19.06 5.32 -8.82
CA GLU A 225 18.50 6.59 -8.36
C GLU A 225 16.96 6.55 -8.32
N GLU A 226 16.40 7.45 -7.52
CA GLU A 226 14.94 7.65 -7.41
C GLU A 226 14.61 9.12 -7.58
N LYS A 227 13.66 9.42 -8.45
CA LYS A 227 13.14 10.79 -8.65
C LYS A 227 11.64 10.74 -8.74
N ARG A 228 10.97 11.71 -8.11
CA ARG A 228 9.51 11.86 -8.13
C ARG A 228 9.09 13.30 -8.20
N VAL A 229 8.11 13.56 -9.06
CA VAL A 229 7.30 14.78 -9.06
C VAL A 229 5.85 14.37 -8.86
N LEU A 230 5.19 15.00 -7.89
CA LEU A 230 3.80 14.79 -7.54
C LEU A 230 3.04 16.10 -7.58
N LEU A 231 1.84 16.09 -8.19
CA LEU A 231 0.85 17.16 -8.14
C LEU A 231 -0.51 16.55 -7.84
N ASN A 232 -1.17 17.06 -6.79
CA ASN A 232 -2.50 16.60 -6.42
C ASN A 232 -3.40 17.79 -6.02
N PRO A 233 -3.85 18.61 -7.02
CA PRO A 233 -4.85 19.64 -6.79
C PRO A 233 -6.24 19.02 -6.62
N SER A 234 -7.04 19.63 -5.75
CA SER A 234 -8.46 19.30 -5.58
C SER A 234 -9.31 20.53 -5.28
N ILE A 235 -10.57 20.49 -5.68
CA ILE A 235 -11.58 21.51 -5.44
C ILE A 235 -12.84 20.84 -4.94
N GLU A 236 -13.39 21.34 -3.84
CA GLU A 236 -14.68 20.94 -3.31
C GLU A 236 -15.68 22.09 -3.46
N TYR A 237 -16.80 21.80 -4.13
CA TYR A 237 -17.90 22.75 -4.32
C TYR A 237 -19.12 22.28 -3.54
N LYS A 238 -19.63 23.13 -2.65
CA LYS A 238 -20.80 22.92 -1.79
C LYS A 238 -21.86 23.95 -2.11
N PRO A 239 -22.70 23.73 -3.16
CA PRO A 239 -23.77 24.65 -3.52
C PRO A 239 -24.85 24.77 -2.42
N SER A 240 -24.93 23.76 -1.57
CA SER A 240 -25.82 23.73 -0.39
C SER A 240 -25.23 22.79 0.68
N ASN A 241 -25.82 22.80 1.87
CA ASN A 241 -25.45 21.87 2.95
C ASN A 241 -25.73 20.39 2.62
N ASN A 242 -26.48 20.14 1.56
CA ASN A 242 -26.92 18.78 1.18
C ASN A 242 -26.11 18.21 0.00
N ILE A 243 -25.33 19.03 -0.70
CA ILE A 243 -24.59 18.60 -1.88
C ILE A 243 -23.14 19.01 -1.76
N SER A 244 -22.23 18.07 -1.94
CA SER A 244 -20.79 18.30 -2.08
C SER A 244 -20.29 17.61 -3.35
N VAL A 245 -19.54 18.34 -4.16
CA VAL A 245 -18.87 17.85 -5.36
C VAL A 245 -17.37 18.07 -5.19
N LEU A 246 -16.60 16.99 -5.11
CA LEU A 246 -15.15 17.01 -5.03
C LEU A 246 -14.56 16.60 -6.38
N ALA A 247 -13.75 17.44 -6.97
CA ALA A 247 -12.89 17.09 -8.11
C ALA A 247 -11.44 17.01 -7.63
N ASN A 248 -10.76 15.92 -7.95
CA ASN A 248 -9.39 15.65 -7.57
C ASN A 248 -8.58 15.22 -8.81
N LEU A 249 -7.34 15.66 -8.92
CA LEU A 249 -6.37 15.17 -9.89
C LEU A 249 -5.13 14.67 -9.15
N TYR A 250 -4.80 13.41 -9.29
CA TYR A 250 -3.52 12.85 -8.87
C TYR A 250 -2.61 12.68 -10.09
N TYR A 251 -1.45 13.34 -10.08
CA TYR A 251 -0.41 13.18 -11.11
C TYR A 251 0.92 12.87 -10.45
N GLN A 252 1.58 11.80 -10.90
CA GLN A 252 2.91 11.38 -10.44
C GLN A 252 3.76 11.04 -11.65
N ASP A 253 4.99 11.57 -11.67
CA ASP A 253 6.03 11.22 -12.64
C ASP A 253 7.28 10.77 -11.86
N ASP A 254 7.62 9.50 -12.02
CA ASP A 254 8.81 8.86 -11.48
C ASP A 254 9.76 8.55 -12.65
N PRO A 255 10.59 9.51 -13.10
CA PRO A 255 11.48 9.27 -14.23
C PRO A 255 12.56 8.22 -13.94
N HIS A 256 12.88 8.00 -12.68
CA HIS A 256 13.81 6.96 -12.21
C HIS A 256 13.30 6.34 -10.92
N GLN A 257 13.32 5.03 -10.84
CA GLN A 257 13.10 4.22 -9.64
C GLN A 257 14.07 3.04 -9.63
N VAL A 258 14.32 2.50 -8.44
CA VAL A 258 15.20 1.34 -8.25
C VAL A 258 14.57 0.08 -8.85
N PRO A 259 15.15 -0.54 -9.88
CA PRO A 259 14.62 -1.78 -10.45
C PRO A 259 14.70 -2.94 -9.45
N SER A 260 13.77 -3.89 -9.56
CA SER A 260 13.79 -5.09 -8.71
C SER A 260 14.78 -6.12 -9.26
N THR A 261 16.04 -6.03 -8.85
CA THR A 261 17.11 -6.94 -9.25
C THR A 261 17.55 -7.75 -8.03
N PRO A 262 17.18 -9.03 -7.92
CA PRO A 262 17.53 -9.86 -6.78
C PRO A 262 18.99 -10.28 -6.77
N LEU A 263 19.47 -10.67 -5.60
CA LEU A 263 20.77 -11.26 -5.32
C LEU A 263 20.62 -12.76 -4.96
N PRO A 264 21.66 -13.59 -5.13
CA PRO A 264 21.62 -14.97 -4.65
C PRO A 264 21.73 -15.05 -3.13
N SER A 265 21.25 -16.14 -2.54
CA SER A 265 21.37 -16.40 -1.10
C SER A 265 22.83 -16.63 -0.66
N VAL A 266 23.69 -17.11 -1.54
CA VAL A 266 25.14 -17.15 -1.32
C VAL A 266 25.70 -15.75 -1.56
N GLY A 267 26.43 -15.26 -0.59
CA GLY A 267 26.86 -13.87 -0.51
C GLY A 267 25.93 -12.97 0.32
N THR A 268 24.64 -13.31 0.45
CA THR A 268 23.68 -12.53 1.25
C THR A 268 23.28 -13.25 2.55
N VAL A 269 22.56 -14.37 2.46
CA VAL A 269 22.18 -15.21 3.62
C VAL A 269 23.36 -16.04 4.09
N TYR A 270 24.03 -16.73 3.17
CA TYR A 270 25.20 -17.57 3.41
C TYR A 270 26.48 -16.85 2.96
N LYS A 271 27.59 -17.16 3.61
CA LYS A 271 28.91 -16.62 3.19
C LYS A 271 29.33 -17.30 1.88
N ALA A 272 29.82 -16.48 0.96
CA ALA A 272 30.59 -16.90 -0.19
C ALA A 272 32.10 -16.98 0.15
N SER A 273 32.93 -17.38 -0.80
CA SER A 273 34.39 -17.41 -0.65
C SER A 273 34.98 -16.02 -0.33
N TYR A 274 34.36 -14.97 -0.84
CA TYR A 274 34.70 -13.56 -0.58
C TYR A 274 34.01 -12.97 0.68
N GLY A 275 33.19 -13.73 1.40
CA GLY A 275 32.46 -13.28 2.58
C GLY A 275 30.99 -13.03 2.33
N LYS A 276 30.44 -11.96 2.92
CA LYS A 276 29.07 -11.47 2.67
C LYS A 276 29.15 -10.15 1.91
N LEU A 277 28.15 -9.93 1.07
CA LEU A 277 27.92 -8.67 0.37
C LEU A 277 27.44 -7.60 1.34
N ASP A 278 27.79 -6.36 1.03
CA ASP A 278 27.24 -5.18 1.72
C ASP A 278 25.77 -4.96 1.32
N ALA A 279 25.05 -4.15 2.08
CA ALA A 279 23.64 -3.94 1.86
C ALA A 279 23.31 -3.18 0.57
N ASP A 280 24.28 -2.45 0.01
CA ASP A 280 24.19 -1.72 -1.26
C ASP A 280 24.61 -2.54 -2.48
N ALA A 281 24.96 -3.83 -2.30
CA ALA A 281 25.35 -4.73 -3.38
C ALA A 281 24.26 -4.85 -4.45
N TYR A 282 24.71 -4.96 -5.69
CA TYR A 282 23.82 -4.98 -6.84
C TYR A 282 24.24 -6.04 -7.87
N ALA A 283 23.30 -6.79 -8.41
CA ALA A 283 23.54 -7.74 -9.50
C ALA A 283 23.24 -7.15 -10.89
N GLY A 284 22.82 -5.90 -10.92
CA GLY A 284 22.45 -5.18 -12.14
C GLY A 284 23.64 -4.47 -12.81
N ASP A 285 23.30 -3.44 -13.56
CA ASP A 285 24.23 -2.59 -14.32
C ASP A 285 23.69 -1.15 -14.32
N LYS A 286 24.49 -0.14 -14.62
CA LYS A 286 24.05 1.25 -14.80
C LYS A 286 22.96 1.40 -15.89
N TRP A 287 22.86 0.43 -16.77
CA TRP A 287 21.82 0.37 -17.78
C TRP A 287 20.43 0.11 -17.21
N ASN A 288 20.35 -0.53 -16.03
CA ASN A 288 19.09 -0.83 -15.38
C ASN A 288 18.38 0.46 -14.94
N ASP A 289 17.09 0.55 -15.22
CA ASP A 289 16.25 1.68 -14.86
C ASP A 289 14.77 1.27 -14.83
N PHE A 290 13.98 1.97 -14.05
CA PHE A 290 12.51 1.86 -14.05
C PHE A 290 11.91 3.25 -14.01
N SER A 291 10.99 3.54 -14.90
CA SER A 291 10.22 4.79 -14.89
C SER A 291 8.73 4.51 -14.90
N LYS A 292 7.95 5.39 -14.27
CA LYS A 292 6.50 5.27 -14.20
C LYS A 292 5.82 6.64 -14.17
N LYS A 293 4.70 6.75 -14.90
CA LYS A 293 3.80 7.90 -14.83
C LYS A 293 2.40 7.45 -14.49
N VAL A 294 1.71 8.27 -13.71
CA VAL A 294 0.33 8.02 -13.29
C VAL A 294 -0.46 9.33 -13.37
N PHE A 295 -1.57 9.32 -14.08
CA PHE A 295 -2.52 10.40 -14.18
C PHE A 295 -3.90 9.89 -13.80
N MET A 296 -4.48 10.40 -12.69
CA MET A 296 -5.75 9.92 -12.14
C MET A 296 -6.67 11.09 -11.77
N PRO A 297 -7.43 11.65 -12.70
CA PRO A 297 -8.56 12.52 -12.35
C PRO A 297 -9.71 11.70 -11.74
N SER A 298 -10.35 12.26 -10.74
CA SER A 298 -11.51 11.68 -10.09
C SER A 298 -12.51 12.73 -9.67
N GLU A 299 -13.78 12.32 -9.55
CA GLU A 299 -14.84 13.12 -8.93
C GLU A 299 -15.61 12.30 -7.90
N THR A 300 -16.09 12.97 -6.87
CA THR A 300 -16.99 12.40 -5.87
C THR A 300 -18.13 13.37 -5.63
N ILE A 301 -19.35 12.88 -5.77
CA ILE A 301 -20.58 13.62 -5.47
C ILE A 301 -21.22 12.97 -4.23
N ASN A 302 -21.42 13.76 -3.18
CA ASN A 302 -22.21 13.37 -2.03
C ASN A 302 -23.49 14.21 -2.03
N TRP A 303 -24.64 13.54 -2.02
CA TRP A 303 -25.94 14.19 -2.02
C TRP A 303 -26.83 13.62 -0.92
N LYS A 304 -27.02 14.40 0.14
CA LYS A 304 -28.01 14.14 1.17
C LYS A 304 -29.38 14.52 0.61
N ILE A 305 -30.09 13.54 0.04
CA ILE A 305 -31.42 13.75 -0.58
C ILE A 305 -32.43 14.20 0.47
N ASN A 306 -32.39 13.58 1.64
CA ASN A 306 -33.11 13.97 2.85
C ASN A 306 -32.38 13.38 4.09
N ASP A 307 -32.98 13.49 5.28
CA ASP A 307 -32.35 13.03 6.52
C ASP A 307 -32.14 11.52 6.61
N LEU A 308 -32.86 10.75 5.80
CA LEU A 308 -32.79 9.28 5.78
C LEU A 308 -31.97 8.74 4.60
N LEU A 309 -31.87 9.49 3.50
CA LEU A 309 -31.36 8.98 2.23
C LEU A 309 -30.19 9.83 1.73
N THR A 310 -29.06 9.18 1.53
CA THR A 310 -27.84 9.77 0.97
C THR A 310 -27.41 9.00 -0.26
N PHE A 311 -27.10 9.71 -1.33
CA PHE A 311 -26.47 9.18 -2.53
C PHE A 311 -25.01 9.61 -2.60
N LYS A 312 -24.12 8.66 -2.94
CA LYS A 312 -22.72 8.92 -3.24
C LYS A 312 -22.37 8.35 -4.61
N HIS A 313 -21.76 9.17 -5.43
CA HIS A 313 -21.17 8.78 -6.70
C HIS A 313 -19.67 9.05 -6.66
N THR A 314 -18.87 8.10 -7.16
CA THR A 314 -17.45 8.30 -7.37
C THR A 314 -17.07 7.77 -8.76
N LEU A 315 -16.31 8.56 -9.50
CA LEU A 315 -15.75 8.19 -10.81
C LEU A 315 -14.26 8.50 -10.81
N ARG A 316 -13.45 7.60 -11.36
CA ARG A 316 -12.01 7.79 -11.58
C ARG A 316 -11.61 7.26 -12.94
N TYR A 317 -10.84 8.06 -13.66
CA TYR A 317 -10.05 7.63 -14.80
C TYR A 317 -8.60 7.47 -14.36
N THR A 318 -7.91 6.47 -14.86
CA THR A 318 -6.47 6.27 -14.66
C THR A 318 -5.81 6.06 -16.00
N ASP A 319 -4.74 6.78 -16.26
CA ASP A 319 -3.81 6.56 -17.38
C ASP A 319 -2.42 6.40 -16.77
N ALA A 320 -1.78 5.28 -17.03
CA ALA A 320 -0.48 4.97 -16.46
C ALA A 320 0.42 4.30 -17.50
N ASP A 321 1.70 4.61 -17.44
CA ASP A 321 2.73 3.97 -18.24
C ASP A 321 3.97 3.66 -17.40
N ALA A 322 4.68 2.58 -17.73
CA ALA A 322 5.96 2.22 -17.14
C ALA A 322 6.93 1.70 -18.21
N GLN A 323 8.19 2.00 -18.03
CA GLN A 323 9.27 1.43 -18.83
C GLN A 323 10.33 0.87 -17.89
N GLN A 324 10.79 -0.34 -18.20
CA GLN A 324 11.82 -1.01 -17.44
C GLN A 324 12.96 -1.46 -18.33
N LYS A 325 14.17 -1.31 -17.82
CA LYS A 325 15.40 -1.97 -18.24
C LYS A 325 15.95 -2.70 -17.03
N ASN A 326 16.06 -4.00 -17.09
CA ASN A 326 16.47 -4.75 -15.92
C ASN A 326 17.26 -6.01 -16.28
N THR A 327 17.92 -6.58 -15.30
CA THR A 327 18.68 -7.83 -15.37
C THR A 327 18.11 -8.83 -14.38
N TYR A 328 18.20 -10.10 -14.71
CA TYR A 328 18.01 -11.20 -13.78
C TYR A 328 19.08 -12.27 -14.04
N HIS A 329 19.28 -13.19 -13.09
CA HIS A 329 20.32 -14.20 -13.19
C HIS A 329 19.78 -15.63 -13.03
N GLN A 330 20.52 -16.59 -13.60
CA GLN A 330 20.25 -18.03 -13.47
C GLN A 330 20.97 -18.66 -12.28
N GLY A 331 21.85 -17.93 -11.61
CA GLY A 331 22.75 -18.44 -10.61
C GLY A 331 24.20 -18.26 -11.02
N PHE A 332 25.09 -18.94 -10.32
CA PHE A 332 26.53 -18.82 -10.54
C PHE A 332 27.01 -19.65 -11.74
N SER A 333 28.09 -19.19 -12.36
CA SER A 333 28.86 -19.97 -13.32
C SER A 333 29.44 -21.22 -12.63
N GLU A 334 29.64 -22.27 -13.41
CA GLU A 334 30.20 -23.52 -12.90
C GLU A 334 31.52 -23.30 -12.15
N GLY A 335 31.60 -23.85 -10.94
CA GLY A 335 32.76 -23.75 -10.06
C GLY A 335 32.97 -22.37 -9.43
N SER A 336 32.04 -21.43 -9.54
CA SER A 336 32.11 -20.09 -8.94
C SER A 336 31.01 -19.87 -7.92
N ASP A 337 31.28 -19.05 -6.90
CA ASP A 337 30.31 -18.52 -5.96
C ASP A 337 30.27 -16.98 -5.96
N SER A 338 30.92 -16.36 -6.98
CA SER A 338 30.91 -14.90 -7.19
C SER A 338 30.41 -14.48 -8.58
N LYS A 339 30.62 -15.31 -9.62
CA LYS A 339 30.33 -14.96 -11.02
C LYS A 339 28.91 -15.36 -11.41
N LEU A 340 28.00 -14.39 -11.56
CA LEU A 340 26.62 -14.61 -11.94
C LEU A 340 26.40 -14.61 -13.46
N ILE A 341 25.79 -15.67 -13.97
CA ILE A 341 25.20 -15.72 -15.33
C ILE A 341 23.90 -14.93 -15.32
N ARG A 342 23.84 -13.87 -16.10
CA ARG A 342 22.66 -12.99 -16.14
C ARG A 342 22.17 -12.76 -17.57
N THR A 343 20.92 -12.28 -17.69
CA THR A 343 20.36 -11.78 -18.92
C THR A 343 19.85 -10.35 -18.73
N ALA A 344 19.50 -9.69 -19.82
CA ALA A 344 18.93 -8.35 -19.84
C ALA A 344 17.56 -8.39 -20.52
N TYR A 345 16.62 -7.62 -20.00
CA TYR A 345 15.29 -7.47 -20.58
C TYR A 345 14.75 -6.04 -20.45
N THR A 346 13.74 -5.76 -21.25
CA THR A 346 12.98 -4.51 -21.18
C THR A 346 11.49 -4.81 -21.12
N THR A 347 10.72 -3.94 -20.43
CA THR A 347 9.27 -3.86 -20.58
C THR A 347 8.85 -2.46 -21.01
N ASP A 348 7.78 -2.35 -21.82
CA ASP A 348 7.05 -1.12 -22.15
C ASP A 348 5.58 -1.40 -21.89
N GLU A 349 5.05 -0.79 -20.83
CA GLU A 349 3.74 -1.10 -20.26
C GLU A 349 2.85 0.14 -20.30
N LYS A 350 1.61 -0.04 -20.71
CA LYS A 350 0.60 1.03 -20.74
C LYS A 350 -0.73 0.50 -20.22
N MET A 351 -1.45 1.34 -19.50
CA MET A 351 -2.73 0.97 -18.91
C MET A 351 -3.66 2.17 -18.87
N THR A 352 -4.92 1.95 -19.27
CA THR A 352 -6.03 2.87 -18.98
C THR A 352 -7.10 2.15 -18.18
N ASN A 353 -7.73 2.88 -17.26
CA ASN A 353 -8.78 2.31 -16.41
C ASN A 353 -9.89 3.34 -16.17
N TRP A 354 -11.14 2.88 -16.22
CA TRP A 354 -12.31 3.57 -15.74
C TRP A 354 -12.90 2.81 -14.56
N ALA A 355 -13.13 3.49 -13.45
CA ALA A 355 -13.76 2.91 -12.27
C ALA A 355 -14.84 3.84 -11.74
N THR A 356 -16.01 3.29 -11.40
CA THR A 356 -17.10 4.03 -10.75
C THR A 356 -17.73 3.20 -9.64
N ASP A 357 -18.16 3.87 -8.57
CA ASP A 357 -18.91 3.28 -7.46
C ASP A 357 -20.09 4.20 -7.12
N ASN A 358 -21.30 3.67 -7.18
CA ASN A 358 -22.55 4.37 -6.94
C ASN A 358 -23.23 3.75 -5.72
N GLN A 359 -23.44 4.52 -4.68
CA GLN A 359 -23.93 4.09 -3.39
C GLN A 359 -25.19 4.83 -3.01
N LEU A 360 -26.17 4.10 -2.51
CA LEU A 360 -27.38 4.64 -1.90
C LEU A 360 -27.47 4.14 -0.46
N ALA A 361 -27.33 5.04 0.49
CA ALA A 361 -27.44 4.76 1.91
C ALA A 361 -28.81 5.21 2.43
N TYR A 362 -29.47 4.32 3.16
CA TYR A 362 -30.77 4.60 3.79
C TYR A 362 -30.70 4.30 5.29
N ASN A 363 -30.92 5.33 6.09
CA ASN A 363 -30.96 5.24 7.56
C ASN A 363 -32.39 5.03 8.03
N LEU A 364 -32.69 3.86 8.60
CA LEU A 364 -33.97 3.54 9.19
C LEU A 364 -33.80 3.47 10.72
N ILE A 365 -34.53 4.30 11.44
CA ILE A 365 -34.52 4.33 12.90
C ILE A 365 -35.93 3.94 13.39
N THR A 366 -36.00 2.93 14.22
CA THR A 366 -37.19 2.50 14.95
C THR A 366 -37.00 2.70 16.44
N ASP A 367 -37.99 2.41 17.27
CA ASP A 367 -37.92 2.56 18.73
C ASP A 367 -36.77 1.73 19.36
N ASN A 368 -36.41 0.60 18.77
CA ASN A 368 -35.45 -0.35 19.34
C ASN A 368 -34.24 -0.66 18.44
N THR A 369 -34.29 -0.32 17.13
CA THR A 369 -33.24 -0.62 16.18
C THR A 369 -32.92 0.57 15.30
N SER A 370 -31.66 0.69 14.92
CA SER A 370 -31.24 1.53 13.79
C SER A 370 -30.59 0.65 12.73
N HIS A 371 -30.93 0.91 11.47
CA HIS A 371 -30.36 0.25 10.30
C HIS A 371 -29.71 1.28 9.40
N ASN A 372 -28.50 1.00 8.97
CA ASN A 372 -27.82 1.74 7.92
C ASN A 372 -27.68 0.81 6.71
N LEU A 373 -28.66 0.87 5.81
CA LEU A 373 -28.71 0.06 4.61
C LEU A 373 -27.91 0.73 3.52
N LEU A 374 -26.95 0.01 2.93
CA LEU A 374 -26.13 0.45 1.81
C LEU A 374 -26.38 -0.45 0.61
N LEU A 375 -26.94 0.11 -0.45
CA LEU A 375 -27.00 -0.50 -1.78
C LEU A 375 -25.92 0.14 -2.66
N GLY A 376 -25.12 -0.67 -3.35
CA GLY A 376 -24.11 -0.15 -4.25
C GLY A 376 -24.02 -0.91 -5.57
N VAL A 377 -23.60 -0.19 -6.59
CA VAL A 377 -23.27 -0.72 -7.92
C VAL A 377 -21.95 -0.11 -8.35
N ASP A 378 -20.99 -0.96 -8.65
CA ASP A 378 -19.68 -0.54 -9.17
C ASP A 378 -19.34 -1.21 -10.50
N TYR A 379 -18.48 -0.51 -11.25
CA TYR A 379 -17.94 -1.00 -12.50
C TYR A 379 -16.51 -0.54 -12.65
N GLN A 380 -15.66 -1.44 -13.12
CA GLN A 380 -14.28 -1.15 -13.48
C GLN A 380 -13.95 -1.79 -14.83
N LYS A 381 -13.29 -1.02 -15.71
CA LYS A 381 -12.73 -1.52 -16.98
C LYS A 381 -11.28 -1.09 -17.09
N THR A 382 -10.40 -2.04 -17.38
CA THR A 382 -8.96 -1.84 -17.61
C THR A 382 -8.60 -2.34 -18.98
N ASP A 383 -7.92 -1.52 -19.76
CA ASP A 383 -7.29 -1.88 -21.03
C ASP A 383 -5.79 -1.67 -20.86
N SER A 384 -4.98 -2.70 -21.07
CA SER A 384 -3.51 -2.62 -20.94
C SER A 384 -2.78 -3.33 -22.07
N THR A 385 -1.57 -2.86 -22.34
CA THR A 385 -0.63 -3.48 -23.27
C THR A 385 0.74 -3.55 -22.59
N ALA A 386 1.34 -4.73 -22.59
CA ALA A 386 2.68 -4.95 -22.09
C ALA A 386 3.55 -5.58 -23.19
N LYS A 387 4.70 -4.95 -23.47
CA LYS A 387 5.72 -5.45 -24.40
C LYS A 387 6.94 -5.86 -23.62
N TYR A 388 7.41 -7.06 -23.84
CA TYR A 388 8.60 -7.64 -23.23
C TYR A 388 9.62 -8.02 -24.30
N ALA A 389 10.90 -7.74 -24.05
CA ALA A 389 12.01 -8.16 -24.92
C ALA A 389 13.20 -8.58 -24.07
N ASP A 390 13.81 -9.73 -24.39
CA ASP A 390 14.87 -10.39 -23.61
C ASP A 390 16.00 -10.88 -24.51
N ALA A 391 17.21 -10.74 -24.04
CA ALA A 391 18.39 -11.29 -24.70
C ALA A 391 18.53 -12.82 -24.57
N MET A 392 17.82 -13.46 -23.61
CA MET A 392 17.90 -14.90 -23.34
C MET A 392 19.36 -15.38 -23.15
N TYR A 393 20.12 -14.66 -22.32
CA TYR A 393 21.52 -14.91 -21.98
C TYR A 393 22.55 -14.73 -23.14
N ASN A 394 22.10 -14.40 -24.35
CA ASN A 394 22.98 -14.26 -25.51
C ASN A 394 23.81 -12.97 -25.45
N GLY A 395 25.12 -13.12 -25.35
CA GLY A 395 26.06 -12.01 -25.36
C GLY A 395 26.02 -11.10 -24.13
N ILE A 396 25.34 -11.52 -23.04
CA ILE A 396 25.24 -10.75 -21.82
C ILE A 396 26.46 -11.01 -20.93
N PRO A 397 27.19 -9.96 -20.49
CA PRO A 397 28.36 -10.13 -19.64
C PRO A 397 27.99 -10.72 -18.27
N ILE A 398 28.83 -11.63 -17.79
CA ILE A 398 28.82 -12.14 -16.43
C ILE A 398 29.26 -11.01 -15.49
N ILE A 399 28.60 -10.87 -14.32
CA ILE A 399 29.05 -9.98 -13.25
C ILE A 399 29.78 -10.79 -12.17
N ASP A 400 30.92 -10.31 -11.71
CA ASP A 400 31.61 -10.86 -10.54
C ASP A 400 31.22 -10.06 -9.29
N LEU A 401 30.46 -10.66 -8.38
CA LEU A 401 29.98 -10.00 -7.16
C LEU A 401 31.09 -9.70 -6.15
N SER A 402 32.28 -10.30 -6.30
CA SER A 402 33.42 -10.03 -5.44
C SER A 402 34.20 -8.78 -5.86
N ASP A 403 34.08 -8.38 -7.14
CA ASP A 403 34.71 -7.16 -7.71
C ASP A 403 33.78 -6.68 -8.90
N PRO A 404 32.65 -6.05 -8.60
CA PRO A 404 31.64 -5.77 -9.61
C PRO A 404 31.98 -4.59 -10.51
N ASP A 405 31.97 -4.80 -11.82
CA ASP A 405 31.92 -3.74 -12.84
C ASP A 405 30.46 -3.49 -13.22
N TYR A 406 29.90 -2.36 -12.82
CA TYR A 406 28.52 -1.98 -13.11
C TYR A 406 28.34 -1.24 -14.45
N ASP A 407 29.38 -1.17 -15.28
CA ASP A 407 29.36 -0.48 -16.58
C ASP A 407 29.68 -1.43 -17.74
N LEU A 408 29.39 -2.72 -17.57
CA LEU A 408 29.66 -3.75 -18.56
C LEU A 408 28.80 -3.58 -19.82
N PHE A 409 27.55 -3.15 -19.67
CA PHE A 409 26.61 -3.03 -20.77
C PHE A 409 26.91 -1.84 -21.69
N SER A 410 27.58 -0.80 -21.22
CA SER A 410 28.08 0.29 -22.08
C SER A 410 29.13 -0.19 -23.08
N LYS A 411 29.83 -1.26 -22.74
CA LYS A 411 30.92 -1.89 -23.51
C LYS A 411 30.42 -3.05 -24.40
N THR A 412 29.11 -3.37 -24.36
CA THR A 412 28.53 -4.54 -25.00
C THR A 412 27.37 -4.13 -25.91
N ALA A 413 27.35 -4.64 -27.14
CA ALA A 413 26.20 -4.47 -28.03
C ALA A 413 25.06 -5.39 -27.55
N LEU A 414 24.13 -4.85 -26.75
CA LEU A 414 22.98 -5.61 -26.27
C LEU A 414 22.00 -5.88 -27.41
N SER A 415 21.58 -7.13 -27.54
CA SER A 415 20.52 -7.57 -28.47
C SER A 415 19.40 -8.22 -27.66
N LEU A 416 18.23 -7.57 -27.62
CA LEU A 416 17.04 -8.05 -26.91
C LEU A 416 16.07 -8.78 -27.85
N THR A 417 16.63 -9.61 -28.76
CA THR A 417 15.85 -10.34 -29.78
C THR A 417 15.74 -11.85 -29.51
N GLY A 418 16.28 -12.31 -28.37
CA GLY A 418 16.23 -13.72 -27.99
C GLY A 418 14.81 -14.20 -27.73
N TYR A 419 13.99 -13.37 -27.09
CA TYR A 419 12.56 -13.59 -26.90
C TYR A 419 11.82 -12.26 -26.85
N GLN A 420 10.66 -12.19 -27.50
CA GLN A 420 9.77 -11.03 -27.46
C GLN A 420 8.33 -11.48 -27.25
N GLN A 421 7.60 -10.73 -26.44
CA GLN A 421 6.20 -10.98 -26.14
C GLN A 421 5.43 -9.67 -26.09
N THR A 422 4.22 -9.68 -26.60
CA THR A 422 3.25 -8.59 -26.42
C THR A 422 1.96 -9.20 -25.89
N ASP A 423 1.48 -8.66 -24.78
CA ASP A 423 0.19 -8.98 -24.21
C ASP A 423 -0.73 -7.76 -24.32
N ASP A 424 -1.86 -7.93 -25.01
CA ASP A 424 -2.98 -6.98 -24.98
C ASP A 424 -4.05 -7.57 -24.06
N ILE A 425 -4.41 -6.84 -23.02
CA ILE A 425 -5.27 -7.31 -21.94
C ILE A 425 -6.45 -6.35 -21.77
N GLU A 426 -7.65 -6.90 -21.82
CA GLU A 426 -8.89 -6.19 -21.49
C GLU A 426 -9.53 -6.89 -20.28
N GLN A 427 -9.78 -6.14 -19.20
CA GLN A 427 -10.44 -6.66 -17.99
C GLN A 427 -11.64 -5.79 -17.65
N SER A 428 -12.73 -6.42 -17.21
CA SER A 428 -13.89 -5.72 -16.68
C SER A 428 -14.45 -6.44 -15.46
N GLN A 429 -14.96 -5.65 -14.52
CA GLN A 429 -15.71 -6.14 -13.36
C GLN A 429 -16.96 -5.29 -13.20
N PHE A 430 -18.10 -5.94 -13.01
CA PHE A 430 -19.36 -5.33 -12.62
C PHE A 430 -19.80 -5.96 -11.31
N GLY A 431 -20.16 -5.13 -10.32
CA GLY A 431 -20.57 -5.59 -9.01
C GLY A 431 -21.85 -4.92 -8.51
N VAL A 432 -22.70 -5.70 -7.88
CA VAL A 432 -23.87 -5.21 -7.12
C VAL A 432 -23.76 -5.69 -5.70
N TYR A 433 -23.89 -4.81 -4.72
CA TYR A 433 -23.76 -5.17 -3.32
C TYR A 433 -24.81 -4.50 -2.43
N LEU A 434 -25.16 -5.22 -1.38
CA LEU A 434 -26.07 -4.77 -0.32
C LEU A 434 -25.41 -5.03 1.03
N GLN A 435 -25.42 -4.05 1.92
CA GLN A 435 -24.98 -4.19 3.31
C GLN A 435 -26.03 -3.59 4.24
N ASP A 436 -26.30 -4.26 5.35
CA ASP A 436 -27.04 -3.71 6.49
C ASP A 436 -26.13 -3.65 7.72
N GLU A 437 -26.07 -2.49 8.31
CA GLU A 437 -25.49 -2.25 9.62
C GLU A 437 -26.62 -2.00 10.61
N MET A 438 -26.99 -3.04 11.33
CA MET A 438 -28.05 -3.00 12.33
C MET A 438 -27.48 -2.77 13.73
N GLN A 439 -28.00 -1.83 14.46
CA GLN A 439 -27.76 -1.64 15.88
C GLN A 439 -29.04 -1.90 16.67
N TRP A 440 -28.99 -2.85 17.60
CA TRP A 440 -30.07 -3.21 18.51
C TRP A 440 -29.58 -3.19 19.95
N ASN A 441 -29.91 -2.14 20.68
CA ASN A 441 -29.35 -1.91 22.03
C ASN A 441 -27.82 -1.98 22.06
N LYS A 442 -27.27 -3.05 22.65
CA LYS A 442 -25.83 -3.33 22.78
C LYS A 442 -25.26 -4.21 21.66
N LEU A 443 -26.11 -4.67 20.76
CA LEU A 443 -25.72 -5.56 19.67
C LEU A 443 -25.59 -4.76 18.38
N THR A 444 -24.43 -4.86 17.72
CA THR A 444 -24.21 -4.40 16.35
C THR A 444 -24.06 -5.60 15.44
N VAL A 445 -24.80 -5.68 14.36
CA VAL A 445 -24.69 -6.72 13.33
C VAL A 445 -24.41 -6.05 12.00
N VAL A 446 -23.42 -6.55 11.27
CA VAL A 446 -23.13 -6.14 9.89
C VAL A 446 -23.28 -7.37 9.00
N ALA A 447 -24.25 -7.30 8.07
CA ALA A 447 -24.51 -8.32 7.08
C ALA A 447 -24.32 -7.73 5.68
N GLY A 448 -23.57 -8.39 4.82
CA GLY A 448 -23.30 -7.95 3.46
C GLY A 448 -23.34 -9.10 2.47
N LEU A 449 -23.85 -8.82 1.28
CA LEU A 449 -23.87 -9.73 0.13
C LEU A 449 -23.51 -8.96 -1.12
N ARG A 450 -22.70 -9.57 -1.97
CA ARG A 450 -22.27 -9.00 -3.25
C ARG A 450 -22.24 -10.07 -4.32
N HIS A 451 -22.61 -9.67 -5.53
CA HIS A 451 -22.48 -10.46 -6.74
C HIS A 451 -21.61 -9.72 -7.75
N ASP A 452 -20.63 -10.44 -8.32
CA ASP A 452 -19.67 -9.93 -9.29
C ASP A 452 -19.68 -10.72 -10.58
N ASP A 453 -19.67 -10.02 -11.70
CA ASP A 453 -19.31 -10.52 -13.01
C ASP A 453 -17.94 -9.97 -13.40
N TYR A 454 -16.98 -10.85 -13.61
CA TYR A 454 -15.62 -10.51 -14.05
C TYR A 454 -15.33 -11.17 -15.38
N LYS A 455 -14.69 -10.41 -16.26
CA LYS A 455 -14.17 -10.92 -17.54
C LYS A 455 -12.78 -10.37 -17.80
N SER A 456 -11.88 -11.24 -18.26
CA SER A 456 -10.55 -10.88 -18.77
C SER A 456 -10.33 -11.54 -20.12
N THR A 457 -9.87 -10.76 -21.10
CA THR A 457 -9.41 -11.26 -22.41
C THR A 457 -7.96 -10.87 -22.57
N THR A 458 -7.08 -11.85 -22.72
CA THR A 458 -5.65 -11.64 -22.95
C THR A 458 -5.29 -12.17 -24.33
N LYS A 459 -4.71 -11.33 -25.19
CA LYS A 459 -4.17 -11.70 -26.48
C LYS A 459 -2.65 -11.61 -26.40
N THR A 460 -2.00 -12.76 -26.41
CA THR A 460 -0.54 -12.90 -26.35
C THR A 460 0.03 -13.22 -27.72
N THR A 461 1.01 -12.42 -28.15
CA THR A 461 1.84 -12.67 -29.35
C THR A 461 3.29 -12.80 -28.88
N ALA A 462 3.93 -13.93 -29.17
CA ALA A 462 5.30 -14.20 -28.69
C ALA A 462 6.17 -14.80 -29.80
N THR A 463 7.48 -14.62 -29.69
CA THR A 463 8.48 -15.16 -30.60
C THR A 463 8.32 -16.68 -30.78
N GLY A 464 8.19 -17.15 -32.01
CA GLY A 464 8.12 -18.57 -32.34
C GLY A 464 6.78 -19.24 -32.01
N SER A 465 5.73 -18.46 -31.69
CA SER A 465 4.40 -18.96 -31.38
C SER A 465 3.32 -18.23 -32.16
N ASP A 466 2.24 -18.91 -32.47
CA ASP A 466 1.03 -18.25 -32.99
C ASP A 466 0.40 -17.37 -31.92
N THR A 467 -0.27 -16.32 -32.36
CA THR A 467 -1.04 -15.44 -31.45
C THR A 467 -2.13 -16.24 -30.74
N LYS A 468 -2.14 -16.21 -29.42
CA LYS A 468 -3.10 -16.90 -28.57
C LYS A 468 -4.03 -15.91 -27.90
N THR A 469 -5.33 -16.19 -27.91
CA THR A 469 -6.32 -15.45 -27.12
C THR A 469 -6.84 -16.35 -26.00
N THR A 470 -6.79 -15.84 -24.77
CA THR A 470 -7.32 -16.51 -23.58
C THR A 470 -8.42 -15.65 -22.98
N VAL A 471 -9.58 -16.24 -22.70
CA VAL A 471 -10.71 -15.59 -22.04
C VAL A 471 -10.94 -16.28 -20.71
N ASN A 472 -11.01 -15.50 -19.64
CA ASN A 472 -11.35 -15.98 -18.30
C ASN A 472 -12.56 -15.18 -17.81
N GLU A 473 -13.57 -15.90 -17.36
CA GLU A 473 -14.81 -15.32 -16.82
C GLU A 473 -15.05 -15.89 -15.42
N ALA A 474 -15.47 -15.04 -14.51
CA ALA A 474 -15.84 -15.42 -13.16
C ALA A 474 -17.18 -14.76 -12.80
N ASN A 475 -18.11 -15.56 -12.34
CA ASN A 475 -19.37 -15.13 -11.79
C ASN A 475 -19.40 -15.62 -10.33
N GLN A 476 -19.34 -14.70 -9.39
CA GLN A 476 -19.12 -15.06 -7.99
C GLN A 476 -19.98 -14.24 -7.04
N THR A 477 -20.59 -14.95 -6.08
CA THR A 477 -21.28 -14.31 -4.96
C THR A 477 -20.41 -14.45 -3.70
N SER A 478 -20.23 -13.36 -2.99
CA SER A 478 -19.48 -13.31 -1.72
C SER A 478 -20.30 -12.62 -0.64
N GLY A 479 -20.15 -13.12 0.59
CA GLY A 479 -20.92 -12.63 1.73
C GLY A 479 -20.06 -12.34 2.95
N ARG A 480 -20.65 -11.56 3.86
CA ARG A 480 -20.13 -11.25 5.20
C ARG A 480 -21.26 -11.29 6.20
N LEU A 481 -21.00 -11.82 7.39
CA LEU A 481 -21.86 -11.70 8.55
C LEU A 481 -21.00 -11.50 9.79
N SER A 482 -21.23 -10.42 10.51
CA SER A 482 -20.42 -10.09 11.69
C SER A 482 -21.33 -9.55 12.79
N ALA A 483 -20.99 -9.83 14.04
CA ALA A 483 -21.72 -9.35 15.20
C ALA A 483 -20.76 -8.90 16.30
N LEU A 484 -21.06 -7.78 16.94
CA LEU A 484 -20.35 -7.23 18.09
C LEU A 484 -21.34 -6.95 19.19
N TYR A 485 -21.03 -7.36 20.42
CA TYR A 485 -21.86 -7.08 21.57
C TYR A 485 -21.13 -6.20 22.59
N GLN A 486 -21.69 -5.03 22.89
CA GLN A 486 -21.14 -4.10 23.87
C GLN A 486 -21.50 -4.61 25.28
N LEU A 487 -20.59 -5.34 25.95
CA LEU A 487 -20.81 -5.86 27.30
C LEU A 487 -21.07 -4.73 28.29
N ASP A 488 -20.18 -3.76 28.30
CA ASP A 488 -20.25 -2.50 29.05
C ASP A 488 -19.66 -1.38 28.18
N ASN A 489 -19.36 -0.22 28.74
CA ASN A 489 -18.75 0.90 28.01
C ASN A 489 -17.26 0.68 27.67
N ARG A 490 -16.67 -0.47 27.98
CA ARG A 490 -15.24 -0.77 27.79
C ARG A 490 -14.99 -1.97 26.90
N PHE A 491 -15.76 -3.06 27.01
CA PHE A 491 -15.49 -4.32 26.34
C PHE A 491 -16.53 -4.64 25.27
N ALA A 492 -16.06 -5.00 24.09
CA ALA A 492 -16.90 -5.35 22.95
C ALA A 492 -16.36 -6.62 22.24
N PRO A 493 -16.74 -7.83 22.68
CA PRO A 493 -16.46 -9.06 21.93
C PRO A 493 -17.19 -9.05 20.58
N TYR A 494 -16.57 -9.69 19.57
CA TYR A 494 -17.17 -9.83 18.25
C TYR A 494 -16.83 -11.17 17.60
N VAL A 495 -17.63 -11.54 16.62
CA VAL A 495 -17.40 -12.64 15.69
C VAL A 495 -17.69 -12.16 14.27
N SER A 496 -16.90 -12.62 13.31
CA SER A 496 -17.04 -12.29 11.90
C SER A 496 -16.81 -13.51 11.01
N TYR A 497 -17.68 -13.68 10.03
CA TYR A 497 -17.47 -14.56 8.88
C TYR A 497 -17.40 -13.72 7.62
N ALA A 498 -16.40 -13.94 6.78
CA ALA A 498 -16.22 -13.20 5.54
C ALA A 498 -15.62 -14.08 4.43
N GLN A 499 -15.92 -13.73 3.18
CA GLN A 499 -15.49 -14.44 1.98
C GLN A 499 -14.71 -13.52 1.05
N SER A 500 -13.76 -14.11 0.31
CA SER A 500 -13.11 -13.45 -0.83
C SER A 500 -12.95 -14.41 -2.01
N PHE A 501 -12.74 -13.81 -3.19
CA PHE A 501 -12.39 -14.52 -4.40
C PHE A 501 -11.39 -13.74 -5.22
N GLN A 502 -10.62 -14.44 -6.05
CA GLN A 502 -9.70 -13.86 -7.04
C GLN A 502 -9.87 -14.59 -8.36
N PRO A 503 -10.04 -13.87 -9.48
CA PRO A 503 -9.95 -14.48 -10.81
C PRO A 503 -8.55 -15.07 -11.02
N VAL A 504 -8.48 -16.19 -11.73
CA VAL A 504 -7.23 -16.89 -12.06
C VAL A 504 -7.11 -17.01 -13.58
N LEU A 505 -6.02 -16.49 -14.13
CA LEU A 505 -5.78 -16.57 -15.56
C LEU A 505 -5.19 -17.94 -15.95
N GLY A 506 -5.63 -18.48 -17.10
CA GLY A 506 -5.12 -19.72 -17.66
C GLY A 506 -6.16 -20.82 -17.76
N VAL A 507 -5.70 -22.01 -18.12
CA VAL A 507 -6.52 -23.22 -18.30
C VAL A 507 -5.93 -24.39 -17.53
N ASN A 508 -6.80 -25.25 -17.04
CA ASN A 508 -6.39 -26.52 -16.43
C ASN A 508 -5.86 -27.45 -17.53
N TYR A 509 -4.64 -27.91 -17.40
CA TYR A 509 -4.00 -28.73 -18.44
C TYR A 509 -4.64 -30.11 -18.59
N ILE A 510 -5.34 -30.62 -17.54
CA ILE A 510 -6.00 -31.95 -17.57
C ILE A 510 -7.34 -31.84 -18.31
N THR A 511 -8.15 -30.81 -17.99
CA THR A 511 -9.51 -30.68 -18.52
C THR A 511 -9.61 -29.76 -19.72
N GLY A 512 -8.63 -28.88 -19.94
CA GLY A 512 -8.66 -27.82 -20.95
C GLY A 512 -9.62 -26.70 -20.64
N GLU A 513 -10.31 -26.73 -19.49
CA GLU A 513 -11.25 -25.70 -19.06
C GLU A 513 -10.51 -24.49 -18.46
N ALA A 514 -11.09 -23.29 -18.59
CA ALA A 514 -10.62 -22.11 -17.91
C ALA A 514 -10.63 -22.30 -16.38
N PHE A 515 -9.66 -21.71 -15.70
CA PHE A 515 -9.60 -21.78 -14.24
C PHE A 515 -10.81 -21.11 -13.60
N LYS A 516 -11.31 -21.73 -12.53
CA LYS A 516 -12.30 -21.11 -11.63
C LYS A 516 -11.62 -20.04 -10.77
N PRO A 517 -12.36 -19.12 -10.17
CA PRO A 517 -11.79 -18.23 -9.17
C PRO A 517 -11.18 -19.02 -8.00
N THR A 518 -10.04 -18.56 -7.50
CA THR A 518 -9.59 -18.90 -6.16
C THR A 518 -10.58 -18.30 -5.17
N THR A 519 -10.98 -19.04 -4.14
CA THR A 519 -11.93 -18.59 -3.12
C THR A 519 -11.34 -18.73 -1.73
N ALA A 520 -11.73 -17.84 -0.81
CA ALA A 520 -11.35 -17.99 0.58
C ALA A 520 -12.50 -17.63 1.53
N ASN A 521 -12.48 -18.32 2.68
CA ASN A 521 -13.39 -18.08 3.78
C ASN A 521 -12.58 -17.81 5.04
N GLN A 522 -13.06 -16.89 5.88
CA GLN A 522 -12.49 -16.59 7.18
C GLN A 522 -13.55 -16.67 8.26
N VAL A 523 -13.19 -17.26 9.40
CA VAL A 523 -13.85 -17.03 10.69
C VAL A 523 -12.88 -16.24 11.57
N GLU A 524 -13.38 -15.18 12.19
CA GLU A 524 -12.61 -14.35 13.13
C GLU A 524 -13.43 -14.16 14.40
N VAL A 525 -12.76 -14.26 15.55
CA VAL A 525 -13.31 -13.88 16.84
C VAL A 525 -12.37 -12.88 17.50
N GLY A 526 -12.91 -11.92 18.22
CA GLY A 526 -12.07 -10.94 18.89
C GLY A 526 -12.77 -10.18 19.99
N ILE A 527 -12.02 -9.35 20.66
CA ILE A 527 -12.53 -8.44 21.69
C ILE A 527 -11.85 -7.08 21.51
N LYS A 528 -12.63 -6.03 21.54
CA LYS A 528 -12.18 -4.64 21.56
C LYS A 528 -12.33 -4.10 22.97
N TYR A 529 -11.34 -3.33 23.40
CA TYR A 529 -11.31 -2.67 24.69
C TYR A 529 -11.05 -1.16 24.50
N SER A 530 -11.82 -0.35 25.20
CA SER A 530 -11.58 1.09 25.32
C SER A 530 -11.79 1.46 26.79
N SER A 531 -10.80 2.09 27.43
CA SER A 531 -10.97 2.55 28.81
C SER A 531 -11.99 3.68 28.89
N ALA A 532 -12.59 3.90 30.07
CA ALA A 532 -13.63 4.91 30.25
C ALA A 532 -13.13 6.35 29.94
N ASP A 533 -11.86 6.62 30.22
CA ASP A 533 -11.16 7.87 29.91
C ASP A 533 -10.58 7.91 28.49
N LYS A 534 -10.81 6.83 27.69
CA LYS A 534 -10.25 6.64 26.34
C LYS A 534 -8.71 6.69 26.25
N ALA A 535 -8.03 6.60 27.40
CA ALA A 535 -6.57 6.58 27.43
C ALA A 535 -5.98 5.25 26.92
N THR A 536 -6.74 4.15 27.00
CA THR A 536 -6.34 2.84 26.50
C THR A 536 -7.30 2.35 25.44
N LYS A 537 -6.76 1.93 24.31
CA LYS A 537 -7.47 1.18 23.27
C LYS A 537 -6.72 -0.10 22.98
N ALA A 538 -7.42 -1.22 22.88
CA ALA A 538 -6.81 -2.49 22.54
C ALA A 538 -7.77 -3.37 21.73
N THR A 539 -7.21 -4.17 20.85
CA THR A 539 -7.92 -5.20 20.09
C THR A 539 -7.11 -6.49 20.16
N LEU A 540 -7.78 -7.58 20.53
CA LEU A 540 -7.28 -8.94 20.38
C LEU A 540 -8.19 -9.65 19.40
N SER A 541 -7.63 -10.28 18.38
CA SER A 541 -8.37 -11.09 17.41
C SER A 541 -7.65 -12.41 17.14
N ALA A 542 -8.43 -13.45 16.85
CA ALA A 542 -7.95 -14.74 16.35
C ALA A 542 -8.73 -15.12 15.11
N TYR A 543 -8.07 -15.70 14.12
CA TYR A 543 -8.64 -16.00 12.82
C TYR A 543 -8.24 -17.38 12.30
N ASP A 544 -9.09 -17.92 11.44
CA ASP A 544 -8.85 -19.10 10.60
C ASP A 544 -9.30 -18.77 9.16
N ILE A 545 -8.35 -18.79 8.23
CA ILE A 545 -8.57 -18.52 6.80
C ILE A 545 -8.24 -19.77 6.02
N THR A 546 -9.14 -20.21 5.14
CA THR A 546 -8.88 -21.28 4.17
C THR A 546 -9.06 -20.74 2.76
N ARG A 547 -7.99 -20.82 1.94
CA ARG A 547 -7.98 -20.48 0.52
C ARG A 547 -7.95 -21.76 -0.30
N LYS A 548 -8.84 -21.88 -1.31
CA LYS A 548 -9.04 -23.04 -2.18
C LYS A 548 -8.93 -22.66 -3.64
N ASN A 549 -8.75 -23.65 -4.49
CA ASN A 549 -8.56 -23.51 -5.93
C ASN A 549 -7.31 -22.69 -6.26
N ASP A 550 -6.24 -22.84 -5.47
CA ASP A 550 -4.96 -22.23 -5.80
C ASP A 550 -4.40 -22.92 -7.04
N LYS A 551 -3.88 -22.08 -7.94
CA LYS A 551 -3.15 -22.55 -9.10
C LYS A 551 -1.83 -23.21 -8.66
N VAL A 552 -1.63 -24.47 -9.00
CA VAL A 552 -0.38 -25.20 -8.83
C VAL A 552 0.24 -25.49 -10.18
N THR A 553 1.56 -25.38 -10.28
CA THR A 553 2.30 -25.48 -11.55
C THR A 553 3.39 -26.53 -11.40
N ALA A 554 3.49 -27.46 -12.35
CA ALA A 554 4.55 -28.45 -12.38
C ALA A 554 5.94 -27.81 -12.55
N ILE A 555 6.99 -28.51 -12.17
CA ILE A 555 8.39 -28.05 -12.21
C ILE A 555 8.80 -27.54 -13.61
N ASP A 556 8.32 -28.21 -14.64
CA ASP A 556 8.61 -27.88 -16.05
C ASP A 556 7.75 -26.72 -16.60
N TRP A 557 6.89 -26.10 -15.78
CA TRP A 557 5.98 -25.02 -16.11
C TRP A 557 4.92 -25.35 -17.19
N THR A 558 4.93 -26.58 -17.74
CA THR A 558 4.05 -26.96 -18.85
C THR A 558 2.64 -27.31 -18.41
N LYS A 559 2.46 -27.68 -17.15
CA LYS A 559 1.21 -28.18 -16.59
C LYS A 559 0.75 -27.35 -15.42
N GLN A 560 -0.51 -26.95 -15.44
CA GLN A 560 -1.12 -26.18 -14.36
C GLN A 560 -2.49 -26.76 -14.00
N THR A 561 -2.78 -26.84 -12.71
CA THR A 561 -4.09 -27.27 -12.17
C THR A 561 -4.56 -26.29 -11.09
N GLN A 562 -5.75 -26.51 -10.55
CA GLN A 562 -6.31 -25.76 -9.42
C GLN A 562 -6.64 -26.65 -8.22
N THR A 563 -5.70 -27.49 -7.85
CA THR A 563 -5.86 -28.40 -6.70
C THR A 563 -5.29 -27.82 -5.41
N GLY A 564 -4.60 -26.69 -5.48
CA GLY A 564 -3.95 -26.08 -4.34
C GLY A 564 -4.93 -25.60 -3.26
N GLU A 565 -4.52 -25.76 -2.00
CA GLU A 565 -5.21 -25.24 -0.83
C GLU A 565 -4.18 -24.74 0.18
N THR A 566 -4.43 -23.55 0.75
CA THR A 566 -3.58 -22.95 1.77
C THR A 566 -4.46 -22.50 2.94
N THR A 567 -4.07 -22.84 4.16
CA THR A 567 -4.71 -22.37 5.38
C THR A 567 -3.80 -21.39 6.10
N SER A 568 -4.40 -20.43 6.82
CA SER A 568 -3.67 -19.52 7.71
C SER A 568 -4.47 -19.32 8.98
N LYS A 569 -3.88 -19.67 10.11
CA LYS A 569 -4.43 -19.47 11.46
C LYS A 569 -3.54 -18.54 12.22
N GLY A 570 -4.13 -17.70 13.06
CA GLY A 570 -3.31 -16.80 13.82
C GLY A 570 -4.08 -15.97 14.83
N PHE A 571 -3.34 -15.14 15.52
CA PHE A 571 -3.92 -14.12 16.39
C PHE A 571 -3.10 -12.83 16.33
N GLU A 572 -3.77 -11.73 16.62
CA GLU A 572 -3.21 -10.38 16.57
C GLU A 572 -3.59 -9.61 17.82
N ILE A 573 -2.65 -8.83 18.33
CA ILE A 573 -2.84 -7.90 19.45
C ILE A 573 -2.40 -6.53 18.96
N SER A 574 -3.24 -5.53 19.16
CA SER A 574 -2.91 -4.12 19.01
C SER A 574 -3.38 -3.41 20.26
N ALA A 575 -2.51 -2.63 20.89
CA ALA A 575 -2.88 -1.85 22.08
C ALA A 575 -2.12 -0.53 22.09
N ASP A 576 -2.85 0.55 22.36
CA ASP A 576 -2.33 1.89 22.56
C ASP A 576 -2.75 2.39 23.93
N HIS A 577 -1.82 2.98 24.67
CA HIS A 577 -2.07 3.54 25.98
C HIS A 577 -1.39 4.90 26.17
N ARG A 578 -2.17 5.90 26.53
CA ARG A 578 -1.67 7.20 26.95
C ARG A 578 -1.52 7.20 28.47
N PHE A 579 -0.29 7.08 28.94
CA PHE A 579 0.02 7.09 30.39
C PHE A 579 -0.26 8.44 31.04
N ASN A 580 0.00 9.51 30.28
CA ASN A 580 -0.20 10.90 30.69
C ASN A 580 -0.02 11.81 29.45
N ASP A 581 0.01 13.12 29.65
CA ASP A 581 0.10 14.09 28.55
C ASP A 581 1.46 14.09 27.82
N TRP A 582 2.49 13.47 28.39
CA TRP A 582 3.82 13.44 27.80
C TRP A 582 4.27 12.03 27.33
N LEU A 583 3.52 10.94 27.61
CA LEU A 583 3.90 9.58 27.22
C LEU A 583 2.71 8.81 26.70
N ASN A 584 2.81 8.34 25.45
CA ASN A 584 1.94 7.34 24.86
C ASN A 584 2.77 6.15 24.36
N VAL A 585 2.21 4.95 24.45
CA VAL A 585 2.88 3.71 24.04
C VAL A 585 1.90 2.85 23.25
N GLY A 586 2.35 2.38 22.10
CA GLY A 586 1.64 1.43 21.25
C GLY A 586 2.41 0.11 21.17
N VAL A 587 1.68 -1.01 21.20
CA VAL A 587 2.20 -2.38 21.09
C VAL A 587 1.42 -3.11 20.01
N GLY A 588 2.13 -3.75 19.10
CA GLY A 588 1.58 -4.64 18.09
C GLY A 588 2.22 -6.02 18.16
N TYR A 589 1.43 -7.09 18.08
CA TYR A 589 1.93 -8.44 17.93
C TYR A 589 1.03 -9.24 17.00
N GLY A 590 1.61 -9.98 16.08
CA GLY A 590 0.94 -10.92 15.18
C GLY A 590 1.63 -12.27 15.19
N TYR A 591 0.84 -13.32 15.31
CA TYR A 591 1.23 -14.71 15.11
C TYR A 591 0.50 -15.25 13.87
N VAL A 592 1.24 -15.85 12.95
CA VAL A 592 0.73 -16.41 11.69
C VAL A 592 1.25 -17.84 11.55
N ASP A 593 0.34 -18.78 11.43
CA ASP A 593 0.61 -20.19 11.14
C ASP A 593 -0.06 -20.52 9.80
N ALA A 594 0.66 -20.27 8.71
CA ALA A 594 0.20 -20.53 7.37
C ALA A 594 0.78 -21.86 6.87
N GLU A 595 -0.04 -22.66 6.21
CA GLU A 595 0.30 -24.00 5.76
C GLU A 595 -0.30 -24.31 4.38
N ILE A 596 0.50 -24.88 3.48
CA ILE A 596 0.02 -25.47 2.24
C ILE A 596 -0.63 -26.81 2.60
N THR A 597 -1.93 -26.95 2.45
CA THR A 597 -2.67 -28.15 2.82
C THR A 597 -2.93 -29.09 1.63
N LYS A 598 -2.83 -28.56 0.40
CA LYS A 598 -2.89 -29.36 -0.83
C LYS A 598 -2.00 -28.79 -1.91
N ASP A 599 -1.25 -29.65 -2.59
CA ASP A 599 -0.51 -29.38 -3.82
C ASP A 599 -0.36 -30.71 -4.59
N GLU A 600 -0.94 -30.80 -5.79
CA GLU A 600 -0.95 -32.04 -6.58
C GLU A 600 0.41 -32.35 -7.22
N PHE A 601 1.13 -31.31 -7.65
CA PHE A 601 2.41 -31.49 -8.32
C PHE A 601 3.58 -31.58 -7.34
N HIS A 602 3.39 -31.02 -6.12
CA HIS A 602 4.42 -30.92 -5.09
C HIS A 602 3.89 -31.43 -3.75
N PRO A 603 3.56 -32.75 -3.63
CA PRO A 603 3.07 -33.28 -2.37
C PRO A 603 4.04 -33.12 -1.20
N GLU A 604 5.35 -32.93 -1.50
CA GLU A 604 6.39 -32.63 -0.51
C GLU A 604 6.25 -31.21 0.10
N TYR A 605 5.44 -30.31 -0.50
CA TYR A 605 5.15 -29.00 0.05
C TYR A 605 3.95 -28.99 1.01
N VAL A 606 3.16 -30.08 1.01
CA VAL A 606 2.04 -30.23 1.97
C VAL A 606 2.58 -30.27 3.40
N GLY A 607 1.98 -29.51 4.30
CA GLY A 607 2.45 -29.30 5.67
C GLY A 607 3.55 -28.24 5.78
N LYS A 608 3.95 -27.58 4.68
CA LYS A 608 4.99 -26.54 4.69
C LYS A 608 4.39 -25.14 4.76
N MET A 609 5.16 -24.25 5.39
CA MET A 609 4.83 -22.82 5.43
C MET A 609 5.12 -22.17 4.07
N PRO A 610 4.23 -21.34 3.53
CA PRO A 610 4.55 -20.51 2.36
C PRO A 610 5.77 -19.66 2.60
N GLN A 611 6.56 -19.45 1.55
CA GLN A 611 7.73 -18.55 1.61
C GLN A 611 7.33 -17.10 1.85
N GLN A 612 8.27 -16.29 2.37
CA GLN A 612 8.07 -14.87 2.68
C GLN A 612 7.02 -14.59 3.77
N VAL A 613 6.64 -15.58 4.55
CA VAL A 613 5.74 -15.43 5.68
C VAL A 613 6.54 -15.48 6.99
N ALA A 614 6.47 -14.42 7.78
CA ALA A 614 7.05 -14.38 9.12
C ALA A 614 6.03 -14.92 10.12
N LYS A 615 6.42 -15.94 10.92
CA LYS A 615 5.55 -16.58 11.92
C LYS A 615 5.21 -15.63 13.08
N HIS A 616 6.16 -14.81 13.49
CA HIS A 616 6.02 -13.85 14.58
C HIS A 616 6.45 -12.46 14.12
N LYS A 617 5.61 -11.48 14.39
CA LYS A 617 5.94 -10.07 14.21
C LYS A 617 5.53 -9.30 15.46
N ALA A 618 6.44 -8.48 15.99
CA ALA A 618 6.18 -7.64 17.15
C ALA A 618 6.64 -6.20 16.89
N SER A 619 5.91 -5.25 17.43
CA SER A 619 6.28 -3.84 17.39
C SER A 619 5.99 -3.17 18.70
N LEU A 620 6.86 -2.25 19.10
CA LEU A 620 6.69 -1.33 20.20
C LEU A 620 6.93 0.08 19.69
N TRP A 621 6.07 1.01 20.05
CA TRP A 621 6.16 2.40 19.73
C TRP A 621 5.94 3.24 20.98
N ALA A 622 6.78 4.23 21.21
CA ALA A 622 6.63 5.19 22.30
C ALA A 622 6.75 6.60 21.77
N GLY A 623 5.72 7.42 22.01
CA GLY A 623 5.72 8.85 21.78
C GLY A 623 5.93 9.59 23.09
N ILE A 624 6.89 10.51 23.12
CA ILE A 624 7.29 11.30 24.31
C ILE A 624 7.19 12.78 23.95
N THR A 625 6.37 13.53 24.66
CA THR A 625 6.16 14.96 24.50
C THR A 625 6.58 15.68 25.78
N PRO A 626 7.90 15.86 26.01
CA PRO A 626 8.41 16.39 27.28
C PRO A 626 8.00 17.85 27.55
N ASN A 627 7.58 18.55 26.54
CA ASN A 627 7.04 19.91 26.58
C ASN A 627 6.24 20.19 25.30
N ASN A 628 5.53 21.31 25.26
CA ASN A 628 4.64 21.69 24.14
C ASN A 628 5.35 21.94 22.79
N LYS A 629 6.70 21.91 22.76
CA LYS A 629 7.50 22.16 21.56
C LYS A 629 8.23 20.94 21.04
N THR A 630 8.32 19.87 21.82
CA THR A 630 9.17 18.73 21.51
C THR A 630 8.36 17.45 21.44
N ILE A 631 8.47 16.71 20.35
CA ILE A 631 7.96 15.34 20.19
C ILE A 631 9.16 14.46 19.92
N LEU A 632 9.28 13.35 20.65
CA LEU A 632 10.28 12.31 20.44
C LEU A 632 9.56 10.98 20.28
N ASN A 633 10.01 10.16 19.35
CA ASN A 633 9.44 8.84 19.13
C ASN A 633 10.54 7.78 19.09
N LEU A 634 10.26 6.64 19.68
CA LEU A 634 11.09 5.45 19.66
C LEU A 634 10.25 4.28 19.18
N GLY A 635 10.71 3.59 18.15
CA GLY A 635 10.10 2.40 17.60
C GLY A 635 11.04 1.21 17.65
N VAL A 636 10.51 0.03 17.99
CA VAL A 636 11.22 -1.25 17.90
C VAL A 636 10.35 -2.21 17.11
N ARG A 637 10.96 -2.85 16.09
CA ARG A 637 10.29 -3.82 15.20
C ARG A 637 11.05 -5.14 15.24
N TYR A 638 10.34 -6.23 15.48
CA TYR A 638 10.86 -7.59 15.40
C TYR A 638 10.08 -8.39 14.36
N GLN A 639 10.79 -9.15 13.56
CA GLN A 639 10.27 -10.13 12.63
C GLN A 639 11.04 -11.44 12.77
N SER A 640 10.32 -12.56 12.93
CA SER A 640 10.95 -13.89 12.95
C SER A 640 11.55 -14.25 11.61
N GLY A 641 12.36 -15.30 11.58
CA GLY A 641 12.84 -15.89 10.34
C GLY A 641 11.69 -16.28 9.40
N MET A 642 11.98 -16.29 8.09
CA MET A 642 11.04 -16.67 7.03
C MET A 642 11.65 -17.78 6.18
N GLN A 643 10.81 -18.61 5.57
CA GLN A 643 11.28 -19.63 4.64
C GLN A 643 11.77 -18.99 3.34
N ILE A 644 12.94 -19.44 2.86
CA ILE A 644 13.53 -18.98 1.59
C ILE A 644 12.82 -19.66 0.40
N ASN A 645 12.36 -20.90 0.58
CA ASN A 645 11.75 -21.70 -0.48
C ASN A 645 10.54 -22.49 0.05
N GLN A 646 9.71 -22.96 -0.87
CA GLN A 646 8.50 -23.74 -0.55
C GLN A 646 8.79 -25.06 0.16
N ALA A 647 9.95 -25.68 -0.09
CA ALA A 647 10.36 -26.93 0.58
C ALA A 647 10.72 -26.73 2.06
N ASN A 648 10.84 -25.47 2.51
CA ASN A 648 11.28 -25.09 3.86
C ASN A 648 12.65 -25.67 4.24
N SER A 649 13.53 -25.85 3.25
CA SER A 649 14.90 -26.34 3.50
C SER A 649 15.84 -25.28 4.01
N ASP A 650 15.50 -24.01 3.83
CA ASP A 650 16.33 -22.88 4.18
C ASP A 650 15.49 -21.76 4.82
N THR A 651 16.07 -21.10 5.82
CA THR A 651 15.37 -20.07 6.60
C THR A 651 16.22 -18.81 6.70
N LEU A 652 15.61 -17.64 6.48
CA LEU A 652 16.19 -16.36 6.82
C LEU A 652 16.25 -16.17 8.33
N PRO A 653 17.31 -15.56 8.88
CA PRO A 653 17.38 -15.22 10.28
C PRO A 653 16.32 -14.17 10.66
N SER A 654 15.96 -14.14 11.94
CA SER A 654 15.11 -13.08 12.49
C SER A 654 15.82 -11.74 12.49
N VAL A 655 15.04 -10.66 12.43
CA VAL A 655 15.56 -9.28 12.47
C VAL A 655 14.84 -8.45 13.54
N THR A 656 15.61 -7.64 14.26
CA THR A 656 15.08 -6.57 15.12
C THR A 656 15.69 -5.25 14.65
N LEU A 657 14.84 -4.27 14.43
CA LEU A 657 15.21 -2.92 13.99
C LEU A 657 14.70 -1.91 15.00
N VAL A 658 15.45 -0.81 15.14
CA VAL A 658 15.09 0.31 16.01
C VAL A 658 15.00 1.56 15.16
N ASP A 659 13.92 2.32 15.35
CA ASP A 659 13.67 3.58 14.65
C ASP A 659 13.51 4.70 15.69
N VAL A 660 14.00 5.88 15.37
CA VAL A 660 13.90 7.08 16.22
C VAL A 660 13.45 8.25 15.38
N SER A 661 12.50 9.02 15.87
CA SER A 661 12.18 10.30 15.26
C SER A 661 11.93 11.36 16.32
N GLY A 662 12.02 12.63 15.92
CA GLY A 662 11.70 13.72 16.80
C GLY A 662 11.43 15.00 16.01
N SER A 663 10.66 15.91 16.62
CA SER A 663 10.44 17.24 16.10
C SER A 663 10.54 18.27 17.21
N TYR A 664 10.99 19.45 16.81
CA TYR A 664 11.12 20.62 17.70
C TYR A 664 10.51 21.86 17.04
N GLN A 665 9.52 22.43 17.69
CA GLN A 665 8.89 23.67 17.26
C GLN A 665 9.80 24.88 17.61
N ILE A 666 10.51 25.37 16.59
CA ILE A 666 11.44 26.50 16.71
C ILE A 666 10.66 27.80 16.99
N SER A 667 9.56 27.99 16.24
CA SER A 667 8.61 29.10 16.39
C SER A 667 7.18 28.58 16.19
N PRO A 668 6.13 29.38 16.44
CA PRO A 668 4.75 28.96 16.17
C PRO A 668 4.51 28.47 14.73
N THR A 669 5.32 28.94 13.79
CA THR A 669 5.19 28.62 12.35
C THR A 669 6.30 27.72 11.81
N LEU A 670 7.33 27.39 12.59
CA LEU A 670 8.50 26.66 12.08
C LEU A 670 8.85 25.47 12.96
N THR A 671 8.88 24.29 12.38
CA THR A 671 9.24 23.03 13.06
C THR A 671 10.43 22.37 12.36
N ALA A 672 11.45 21.97 13.13
CA ALA A 672 12.53 21.10 12.68
C ALA A 672 12.20 19.66 13.04
N GLY A 673 12.53 18.72 12.15
CA GLY A 673 12.33 17.29 12.36
C GLY A 673 13.60 16.48 12.09
N LEU A 674 13.73 15.36 12.78
CA LEU A 674 14.74 14.32 12.56
C LEU A 674 14.03 12.98 12.50
N ASN A 675 14.41 12.14 11.55
CA ASN A 675 13.98 10.74 11.50
C ASN A 675 15.18 9.84 11.19
N VAL A 676 15.28 8.72 11.88
CA VAL A 676 16.28 7.68 11.64
C VAL A 676 15.59 6.33 11.72
N SER A 677 15.54 5.61 10.61
CA SER A 677 15.13 4.21 10.57
C SER A 677 16.34 3.29 10.55
N ASN A 678 16.23 2.08 11.12
CA ASN A 678 17.34 1.15 11.31
C ASN A 678 18.53 1.83 12.00
N LEU A 679 18.31 2.43 13.18
CA LEU A 679 19.28 3.25 13.92
C LEU A 679 20.67 2.61 14.04
N PHE A 680 20.73 1.30 14.24
CA PHE A 680 21.98 0.55 14.45
C PHE A 680 22.61 0.06 13.15
N ASP A 681 22.11 0.45 12.00
CA ASP A 681 22.62 0.09 10.67
C ASP A 681 22.77 -1.41 10.46
N LYS A 682 21.75 -2.15 10.88
CA LYS A 682 21.79 -3.60 10.78
C LYS A 682 21.62 -4.03 9.32
N THR A 683 22.63 -4.71 8.77
CA THR A 683 22.55 -5.39 7.49
C THR A 683 21.74 -6.67 7.63
N TYR A 684 20.72 -6.85 6.80
CA TYR A 684 19.84 -8.02 6.80
C TYR A 684 19.27 -8.27 5.41
N VAL A 685 18.75 -9.49 5.20
CA VAL A 685 17.96 -9.84 4.01
C VAL A 685 16.49 -9.62 4.32
N GLY A 686 15.81 -8.80 3.55
CA GLY A 686 14.39 -8.48 3.72
C GLY A 686 13.49 -9.69 3.44
N SER A 687 13.70 -10.34 2.30
CA SER A 687 13.06 -11.61 1.94
C SER A 687 13.82 -12.33 0.84
N CYS A 688 13.50 -13.61 0.62
CA CYS A 688 13.86 -14.35 -0.59
C CYS A 688 12.63 -15.00 -1.19
N TYR A 689 12.59 -15.11 -2.51
CA TYR A 689 11.60 -15.92 -3.23
C TYR A 689 12.08 -17.34 -3.44
N ASP A 690 13.39 -17.50 -3.62
CA ASP A 690 14.12 -18.77 -3.67
C ASP A 690 15.61 -18.50 -3.37
N ARG A 691 16.49 -19.51 -3.56
CA ARG A 691 17.92 -19.37 -3.32
C ARG A 691 18.63 -18.36 -4.23
N ASN A 692 18.09 -18.07 -5.40
CA ASN A 692 18.67 -17.14 -6.36
C ASN A 692 18.06 -15.73 -6.24
N ASN A 693 16.93 -15.59 -5.56
CA ASN A 693 16.15 -14.35 -5.56
C ASN A 693 15.95 -13.84 -4.14
N CYS A 694 16.93 -13.11 -3.62
CA CYS A 694 16.90 -12.44 -2.32
C CYS A 694 17.03 -10.92 -2.47
N TRP A 695 16.39 -10.16 -1.60
CA TRP A 695 16.49 -8.69 -1.53
C TRP A 695 17.04 -8.26 -0.19
N MET A 696 18.07 -7.38 -0.21
CA MET A 696 18.62 -6.78 0.99
C MET A 696 17.59 -5.86 1.64
N GLY A 697 17.54 -5.88 2.95
CA GLY A 697 16.73 -4.93 3.73
C GLY A 697 17.29 -3.52 3.69
N ALA A 698 16.48 -2.54 4.08
CA ALA A 698 16.89 -1.15 4.11
C ALA A 698 18.00 -0.91 5.16
N GLU A 699 19.08 -0.26 4.76
CA GLU A 699 20.14 0.28 5.63
C GLU A 699 19.57 1.38 6.54
N ARG A 700 20.43 1.93 7.40
CA ARG A 700 20.08 3.12 8.16
C ARG A 700 19.76 4.28 7.23
N GLN A 701 18.52 4.76 7.31
CA GLN A 701 18.06 5.95 6.62
C GLN A 701 17.86 7.07 7.64
N ALA A 702 18.58 8.16 7.47
CA ALA A 702 18.46 9.35 8.32
C ALA A 702 18.03 10.55 7.48
N SER A 703 17.12 11.37 8.00
CA SER A 703 16.73 12.61 7.35
C SER A 703 16.42 13.71 8.36
N VAL A 704 16.66 14.93 7.96
CA VAL A 704 16.25 16.15 8.66
C VAL A 704 15.21 16.88 7.82
N SER A 705 14.26 17.49 8.48
CA SER A 705 13.22 18.29 7.83
C SER A 705 13.04 19.66 8.48
N LEU A 706 12.61 20.60 7.68
CA LEU A 706 12.18 21.91 8.13
C LEU A 706 10.79 22.17 7.54
N THR A 707 9.80 22.35 8.41
CA THR A 707 8.40 22.53 8.04
C THR A 707 7.94 23.91 8.49
N ALA A 708 7.51 24.73 7.55
CA ALA A 708 6.88 26.02 7.80
C ALA A 708 5.36 25.91 7.62
N LYS A 709 4.59 26.36 8.63
CA LYS A 709 3.11 26.45 8.62
C LYS A 709 2.68 27.89 8.76
N PHE A 710 1.71 28.35 7.95
CA PHE A 710 1.23 29.75 7.94
C PHE A 710 -0.18 29.88 7.37
#